data_7e8277f8e6f82f0e08ae307d8cf67c3e
#
_entry.id   7e8277f8e6f82f0e08ae307d8cf67c3e
#
_cell.length_a   1.000
_cell.length_b   1.000
_cell.length_c   1.000
_cell.angle_alpha   90.00
_cell.angle_beta   90.00
_cell.angle_gamma   90.00
#
_symmetry.space_group_name_H-M   'P 1'
#
loop_
_entity.id
_entity.type
_entity.pdbx_description
1 polymer ?
#
loop_
_entity_poly.entity_id
_entity_poly.type
_entity_poly.pdbx_seq_one_letter_code
_entity_poly.pdbx_strand_id
1 'polypeptide(L)'
;VGALLALATLPTRATTLMGPRHLANDPDTLRQGKDLGEVVVVARRKLIQMRNDTTFINVGGLHTKRGGSLEYLLRKVPGMRYDRVTGRLTYNGKPLVKINLNGSTFMGNNIARALAALPAEAVSQLKIYDLLSTLEKATGVTDGLQELTLDIQTKEEFNGALTTNVKAEHGTQSRRNDSALLNWLRSNGENLSLGLASSNLESTTAGNGNYTNSLSVDGNKHLGKRLKLNGSVSLINFHQEMQGSSYSEEYLTTGTRADASTSNMHGRNTNGSLWLSSAYELSKRSQLNVNFSTNLYGSKSENAQETQLFDKRARIDTVTLGKENAISRSHSASINASADFTHTFSEGGTALSIVARMDANNAESNNNTHSTTHYRQLKNKLGTDSLQLRDLEQLSPTQSRQTSLTALLTQPLGKKMRLQAGWGVVAAKNYRKQDTYDKAINNGLWVDSLSNESRLTSLGQELRLIFNYDGEHFSANGGVTFLPQHKRFHQRYHGEARDTTLRHADFKPMAHVRWRGKGMSVRLEYSGYTSQPSAEMLLAFRNTTDPLSVREGNPNLKPAFNSMFGLEWEHEQWGLSLSANFQTTLNDFAEEMRLDRQSGARHYRQVNINGNNSLNANLGWNKQLGLWNLGLDMSMGWRREVSLNGDEDEASVKKSVTKVREGDVFLLCGFVPKWGDITLGTRWQPRFSHNSQTQTRVQNHDFSLSVNAMVDLPFDLELSTDASCYLHRGTMTSSDADQWLWNMSLAWSFLRAKQATLTLSWNDILNRRQSLERSASASGFSETYRPVIKSYVLLSFSYQLNFKKKEAK
;
A
#
# COMPACT_ATOMS: atom_id res chain seq x y z
N VAL A 1 -33.80 -16.30 -1.16
CA VAL A 1 -33.96 -15.69 -2.49
C VAL A 1 -35.44 -15.56 -2.73
N GLY A 2 -36.06 -14.45 -2.37
CA GLY A 2 -37.49 -14.29 -2.63
C GLY A 2 -38.16 -13.29 -1.69
N ALA A 3 -37.67 -12.05 -1.58
CA ALA A 3 -38.40 -10.94 -0.94
C ALA A 3 -37.69 -9.60 -1.13
N LEU A 4 -37.54 -9.17 -2.38
CA LEU A 4 -37.03 -7.81 -2.69
C LEU A 4 -37.35 -7.42 -4.15
N LEU A 5 -38.62 -7.65 -4.54
CA LEU A 5 -39.14 -7.20 -5.84
C LEU A 5 -40.64 -6.84 -5.68
N ALA A 6 -40.91 -5.82 -4.87
CA ALA A 6 -42.24 -5.21 -4.84
C ALA A 6 -42.12 -3.82 -4.19
N LEU A 7 -41.70 -2.82 -4.96
CA LEU A 7 -41.94 -1.38 -4.65
C LEU A 7 -41.51 -0.51 -5.84
N ALA A 8 -42.26 -0.61 -6.94
CA ALA A 8 -42.18 0.35 -8.02
C ALA A 8 -43.44 0.32 -8.86
N THR A 9 -44.56 0.84 -8.29
CA THR A 9 -45.66 1.37 -9.10
C THR A 9 -46.49 2.33 -8.24
N LEU A 10 -46.31 3.60 -8.44
CA LEU A 10 -47.33 4.60 -8.14
C LEU A 10 -47.47 5.55 -9.33
N PRO A 11 -48.70 5.88 -9.72
CA PRO A 11 -48.98 6.49 -11.00
C PRO A 11 -48.87 8.02 -10.98
N THR A 12 -48.35 8.55 -12.04
CA THR A 12 -48.43 9.94 -12.44
C THR A 12 -49.89 10.34 -12.77
N ARG A 13 -50.38 11.35 -12.07
CA ARG A 13 -51.55 12.10 -12.52
C ARG A 13 -51.12 13.44 -13.12
N ALA A 14 -51.33 13.53 -14.40
CA ALA A 14 -51.35 14.79 -15.12
C ALA A 14 -52.64 15.58 -14.79
N THR A 15 -52.54 16.87 -14.56
CA THR A 15 -53.67 17.79 -14.66
C THR A 15 -53.32 18.93 -15.63
N THR A 16 -54.21 19.05 -16.56
CA THR A 16 -54.19 19.85 -17.77
C THR A 16 -54.65 21.30 -17.48
N LEU A 17 -53.96 22.23 -18.08
CA LEU A 17 -54.37 23.49 -18.70
C LEU A 17 -55.75 24.12 -18.41
N MET A 18 -55.76 25.42 -18.10
CA MET A 18 -56.64 26.34 -18.72
C MET A 18 -56.02 27.75 -18.88
N GLY A 19 -56.14 28.26 -20.07
CA GLY A 19 -55.55 29.45 -20.62
C GLY A 19 -56.34 30.78 -20.30
N PRO A 20 -56.06 31.85 -21.04
CA PRO A 20 -56.08 33.21 -20.52
C PRO A 20 -57.42 33.96 -20.75
N ARG A 21 -57.66 34.92 -19.90
CA ARG A 21 -58.69 36.01 -20.16
C ARG A 21 -58.03 37.36 -20.03
N HIS A 22 -58.09 38.08 -21.14
CA HIS A 22 -57.98 39.54 -21.21
C HIS A 22 -59.08 40.22 -20.42
N LEU A 23 -58.79 41.38 -19.84
CA LEU A 23 -59.55 42.60 -19.97
C LEU A 23 -58.87 43.75 -19.19
N ALA A 24 -58.58 44.76 -19.94
CA ALA A 24 -59.02 46.18 -19.95
C ALA A 24 -58.22 47.12 -19.03
N ASN A 25 -57.77 48.15 -19.69
CA ASN A 25 -57.19 49.38 -19.23
C ASN A 25 -58.01 50.13 -18.14
N ASP A 26 -57.32 50.74 -17.20
CA ASP A 26 -57.59 52.15 -16.89
C ASP A 26 -56.40 52.80 -16.17
N PRO A 27 -56.27 54.13 -16.26
CA PRO A 27 -54.97 54.77 -16.06
C PRO A 27 -54.79 55.49 -14.70
N ASP A 28 -53.50 55.72 -14.48
CA ASP A 28 -52.98 56.84 -13.70
C ASP A 28 -53.26 56.89 -12.20
N THR A 29 -52.22 56.56 -11.47
CA THR A 29 -51.85 57.33 -10.25
C THR A 29 -50.37 57.14 -9.93
N LEU A 30 -49.62 58.18 -10.23
CA LEU A 30 -48.34 58.46 -9.63
C LEU A 30 -48.47 58.44 -8.13
N ARG A 31 -47.69 57.61 -7.37
CA ARG A 31 -46.97 57.97 -6.17
C ARG A 31 -46.52 56.79 -5.34
N GLN A 32 -45.34 56.93 -4.91
CA GLN A 32 -44.53 56.23 -3.90
C GLN A 32 -43.55 55.20 -4.44
N GLY A 33 -42.32 55.67 -4.62
CA GLY A 33 -41.16 54.81 -4.70
C GLY A 33 -41.08 53.97 -3.44
N LYS A 34 -41.42 52.70 -3.55
CA LYS A 34 -41.03 51.68 -2.60
C LYS A 34 -39.57 51.40 -2.85
N ASP A 35 -38.73 51.75 -1.87
CA ASP A 35 -37.34 51.21 -1.81
C ASP A 35 -37.43 49.71 -1.98
N LEU A 36 -37.01 49.25 -3.12
CA LEU A 36 -36.77 47.84 -3.37
C LEU A 36 -35.55 47.49 -2.52
N GLY A 37 -35.77 46.86 -1.39
CA GLY A 37 -34.67 46.29 -0.59
C GLY A 37 -33.75 45.50 -1.49
N GLU A 38 -32.49 45.74 -1.29
CA GLU A 38 -31.37 45.06 -1.97
C GLU A 38 -31.64 43.55 -2.02
N VAL A 39 -31.94 43.02 -3.21
CA VAL A 39 -32.06 41.57 -3.40
C VAL A 39 -30.65 41.00 -3.41
N VAL A 40 -30.18 40.63 -2.24
CA VAL A 40 -28.93 39.85 -2.12
C VAL A 40 -29.17 38.47 -2.73
N VAL A 41 -28.81 38.33 -3.99
CA VAL A 41 -28.76 37.02 -4.65
C VAL A 41 -27.61 36.25 -4.04
N VAL A 42 -27.87 35.50 -2.97
CA VAL A 42 -26.92 34.51 -2.45
C VAL A 42 -26.86 33.37 -3.43
N ALA A 43 -25.92 33.46 -4.38
CA ALA A 43 -25.60 32.36 -5.24
C ALA A 43 -25.02 31.22 -4.37
N ARG A 44 -25.80 30.20 -4.06
CA ARG A 44 -25.31 29.01 -3.40
C ARG A 44 -24.31 28.33 -4.36
N ARG A 45 -23.00 28.49 -4.09
CA ARG A 45 -21.96 27.80 -4.84
C ARG A 45 -22.20 26.29 -4.69
N LYS A 46 -22.22 25.56 -5.81
CA LYS A 46 -22.32 24.10 -5.78
C LYS A 46 -21.18 23.53 -4.94
N LEU A 47 -21.47 22.56 -4.09
CA LEU A 47 -20.50 21.92 -3.21
C LEU A 47 -19.35 21.30 -4.01
N ILE A 48 -19.66 20.56 -5.07
CA ILE A 48 -18.70 19.89 -5.95
C ILE A 48 -18.90 20.43 -7.37
N GLN A 49 -17.80 20.81 -8.02
CA GLN A 49 -17.74 21.24 -9.41
C GLN A 49 -16.55 20.59 -10.08
N MET A 50 -16.75 19.99 -11.24
CA MET A 50 -15.69 19.50 -12.10
C MET A 50 -15.38 20.51 -13.21
N ARG A 51 -14.11 20.82 -13.39
CA ARG A 51 -13.60 21.68 -14.46
C ARG A 51 -12.27 21.09 -14.96
N ASN A 52 -12.18 20.79 -16.24
CA ASN A 52 -10.94 20.33 -16.88
C ASN A 52 -10.19 19.27 -16.07
N ASP A 53 -10.77 18.11 -15.83
CA ASP A 53 -10.17 16.97 -15.07
C ASP A 53 -9.82 17.27 -13.59
N THR A 54 -10.24 18.44 -13.06
CA THR A 54 -10.06 18.80 -11.66
C THR A 54 -11.43 18.89 -10.97
N THR A 55 -11.59 18.16 -9.90
CA THR A 55 -12.76 18.27 -9.02
C THR A 55 -12.48 19.32 -7.95
N PHE A 56 -13.31 20.38 -7.95
CA PHE A 56 -13.27 21.44 -6.95
C PHE A 56 -14.35 21.20 -5.91
N ILE A 57 -13.99 21.18 -4.64
CA ILE A 57 -14.91 21.02 -3.51
C ILE A 57 -14.88 22.28 -2.68
N ASN A 58 -16.03 22.98 -2.61
CA ASN A 58 -16.15 24.22 -1.88
C ASN A 58 -16.51 23.95 -0.41
N VAL A 59 -15.55 24.15 0.47
CA VAL A 59 -15.69 23.86 1.90
C VAL A 59 -16.67 24.77 2.63
N GLY A 60 -16.94 25.97 2.10
CA GLY A 60 -17.84 26.93 2.72
C GLY A 60 -19.31 26.47 2.88
N GLY A 61 -19.71 25.42 2.17
CA GLY A 61 -21.02 24.76 2.31
C GLY A 61 -21.05 23.62 3.33
N LEU A 62 -19.90 23.21 3.87
CA LEU A 62 -19.80 22.13 4.84
C LEU A 62 -19.82 22.68 6.27
N HIS A 63 -20.62 22.06 7.12
CA HIS A 63 -20.64 22.41 8.54
C HIS A 63 -19.32 21.92 9.18
N THR A 64 -18.43 22.84 9.50
CA THR A 64 -17.18 22.56 10.19
C THR A 64 -17.31 22.98 11.66
N LYS A 65 -16.94 22.07 12.57
CA LYS A 65 -16.84 22.37 14.01
C LYS A 65 -15.61 23.27 14.24
N ARG A 66 -15.74 24.30 15.07
CA ARG A 66 -14.57 25.08 15.52
C ARG A 66 -13.58 24.16 16.23
N GLY A 67 -12.30 24.23 15.87
CA GLY A 67 -11.27 23.31 16.40
C GLY A 67 -11.26 21.91 15.78
N GLY A 68 -12.10 21.64 14.76
CA GLY A 68 -12.07 20.38 14.02
C GLY A 68 -10.82 20.23 13.18
N SER A 69 -10.32 19.00 13.05
CA SER A 69 -9.18 18.66 12.19
C SER A 69 -9.58 18.58 10.71
N LEU A 70 -8.59 18.56 9.82
CA LEU A 70 -8.81 18.28 8.40
C LEU A 70 -9.53 16.93 8.18
N GLU A 71 -9.22 15.92 8.98
CA GLU A 71 -9.90 14.61 8.91
C GLU A 71 -11.42 14.75 9.11
N TYR A 72 -11.83 15.53 10.12
CA TYR A 72 -13.25 15.80 10.38
C TYR A 72 -13.93 16.45 9.16
N LEU A 73 -13.23 17.41 8.52
CA LEU A 73 -13.73 18.05 7.32
C LEU A 73 -13.87 17.07 6.15
N LEU A 74 -12.85 16.26 5.90
CA LEU A 74 -12.86 15.32 4.77
C LEU A 74 -13.93 14.24 4.88
N ARG A 75 -14.28 13.80 6.09
CA ARG A 75 -15.39 12.86 6.30
C ARG A 75 -16.74 13.42 5.86
N LYS A 76 -16.90 14.76 5.87
CA LYS A 76 -18.12 15.43 5.41
C LYS A 76 -18.15 15.69 3.90
N VAL A 77 -17.06 15.38 3.20
CA VAL A 77 -16.96 15.50 1.75
C VAL A 77 -17.52 14.23 1.09
N PRO A 78 -18.55 14.34 0.24
CA PRO A 78 -19.09 13.20 -0.47
C PRO A 78 -18.04 12.48 -1.31
N GLY A 79 -18.03 11.16 -1.24
CA GLY A 79 -17.05 10.31 -1.94
C GLY A 79 -15.68 10.22 -1.29
N MET A 80 -15.38 11.03 -0.28
CA MET A 80 -14.12 10.96 0.48
C MET A 80 -14.21 9.94 1.61
N ARG A 81 -13.20 9.08 1.73
CA ARG A 81 -13.13 8.08 2.79
C ARG A 81 -11.71 7.95 3.31
N TYR A 82 -11.57 8.02 4.62
CA TYR A 82 -10.32 7.76 5.31
C TYR A 82 -10.45 6.53 6.21
N ASP A 83 -9.61 5.55 5.97
CA ASP A 83 -9.47 4.35 6.80
C ASP A 83 -8.34 4.58 7.80
N ARG A 84 -8.67 4.69 9.07
CA ARG A 84 -7.70 4.91 10.16
C ARG A 84 -6.79 3.71 10.42
N VAL A 85 -7.25 2.51 10.10
CA VAL A 85 -6.49 1.28 10.35
C VAL A 85 -5.38 1.14 9.33
N THR A 86 -5.70 1.37 8.07
CA THR A 86 -4.73 1.27 6.97
C THR A 86 -4.04 2.60 6.65
N GLY A 87 -4.51 3.72 7.21
CA GLY A 87 -4.05 5.07 6.88
C GLY A 87 -4.40 5.52 5.46
N ARG A 88 -5.30 4.82 4.77
CA ARG A 88 -5.61 5.03 3.36
C ARG A 88 -6.73 6.06 3.19
N LEU A 89 -6.47 7.08 2.38
CA LEU A 89 -7.46 8.06 1.95
C LEU A 89 -7.89 7.74 0.52
N THR A 90 -9.21 7.71 0.26
CA THR A 90 -9.76 7.46 -1.08
C THR A 90 -10.80 8.51 -1.44
N TYR A 91 -10.95 8.77 -2.74
CA TYR A 91 -12.02 9.57 -3.30
C TYR A 91 -12.74 8.78 -4.39
N ASN A 92 -14.04 8.56 -4.24
CA ASN A 92 -14.85 7.69 -5.11
C ASN A 92 -14.20 6.30 -5.32
N GLY A 93 -13.65 5.72 -4.23
CA GLY A 93 -12.96 4.42 -4.27
C GLY A 93 -11.51 4.44 -4.77
N LYS A 94 -11.06 5.52 -5.42
CA LYS A 94 -9.67 5.65 -5.89
C LYS A 94 -8.75 6.16 -4.77
N PRO A 95 -7.55 5.57 -4.59
CA PRO A 95 -6.61 6.03 -3.58
C PRO A 95 -6.04 7.40 -3.93
N LEU A 96 -6.06 8.30 -2.95
CA LEU A 96 -5.33 9.55 -2.98
C LEU A 96 -3.92 9.28 -2.44
N VAL A 97 -2.92 9.41 -3.28
CA VAL A 97 -1.51 9.07 -2.93
C VAL A 97 -0.67 10.29 -2.57
N LYS A 98 -1.13 11.47 -2.98
CA LYS A 98 -0.46 12.75 -2.66
C LYS A 98 -1.37 13.73 -1.98
N ILE A 99 -0.79 14.47 -1.02
CA ILE A 99 -1.42 15.63 -0.40
C ILE A 99 -0.54 16.85 -0.67
N ASN A 100 -1.14 17.84 -1.31
CA ASN A 100 -0.54 19.15 -1.52
C ASN A 100 -1.22 20.21 -0.64
N LEU A 101 -0.46 21.23 -0.30
CA LEU A 101 -0.95 22.45 0.34
C LEU A 101 -0.60 23.63 -0.56
N ASN A 102 -1.63 24.32 -1.07
CA ASN A 102 -1.48 25.43 -2.01
C ASN A 102 -0.54 25.09 -3.18
N GLY A 103 -0.67 23.88 -3.74
CA GLY A 103 0.11 23.40 -4.88
C GLY A 103 1.50 22.84 -4.58
N SER A 104 1.91 22.79 -3.32
CA SER A 104 3.20 22.20 -2.88
C SER A 104 3.00 20.96 -2.02
N THR A 105 3.90 20.01 -2.10
CA THR A 105 3.84 18.77 -1.31
C THR A 105 3.74 19.08 0.19
N PHE A 106 2.84 18.41 0.91
CA PHE A 106 2.62 18.64 2.32
C PHE A 106 2.93 17.37 3.13
N MET A 107 3.66 17.52 4.25
CA MET A 107 4.02 16.45 5.17
C MET A 107 4.68 15.22 4.51
N GLY A 108 5.47 15.41 3.45
CA GLY A 108 6.14 14.32 2.73
C GLY A 108 5.17 13.26 2.18
N ASN A 109 3.91 13.64 1.89
CA ASN A 109 2.80 12.78 1.50
C ASN A 109 2.32 11.79 2.61
N ASN A 110 2.68 12.02 3.87
CA ASN A 110 2.12 11.25 4.98
C ASN A 110 0.68 11.72 5.27
N ILE A 111 -0.29 10.93 4.80
CA ILE A 111 -1.72 11.26 4.87
C ILE A 111 -2.17 11.47 6.31
N ALA A 112 -1.87 10.54 7.22
CA ALA A 112 -2.29 10.60 8.61
C ALA A 112 -1.77 11.87 9.31
N ARG A 113 -0.50 12.22 9.08
CA ARG A 113 0.12 13.44 9.62
C ARG A 113 -0.50 14.70 9.03
N ALA A 114 -0.74 14.72 7.71
CA ALA A 114 -1.37 15.85 7.05
C ALA A 114 -2.79 16.11 7.57
N LEU A 115 -3.57 15.05 7.81
CA LEU A 115 -4.92 15.14 8.37
C LEU A 115 -4.93 15.65 9.82
N ALA A 116 -3.93 15.30 10.61
CA ALA A 116 -3.79 15.77 11.99
C ALA A 116 -3.23 17.20 12.11
N ALA A 117 -2.46 17.64 11.10
CA ALA A 117 -1.68 18.88 11.14
C ALA A 117 -2.50 20.15 10.83
N LEU A 118 -3.53 20.03 9.98
CA LEU A 118 -4.30 21.17 9.52
C LEU A 118 -5.64 21.28 10.25
N PRO A 119 -5.97 22.48 10.80
CA PRO A 119 -7.31 22.74 11.29
C PRO A 119 -8.29 22.87 10.11
N ALA A 120 -9.51 22.33 10.26
CA ALA A 120 -10.57 22.43 9.25
C ALA A 120 -10.87 23.89 8.87
N GLU A 121 -10.76 24.80 9.84
CA GLU A 121 -10.98 26.24 9.63
C GLU A 121 -9.97 26.89 8.69
N ALA A 122 -8.77 26.31 8.52
CA ALA A 122 -7.76 26.84 7.62
C ALA A 122 -8.09 26.59 6.14
N VAL A 123 -8.98 25.65 5.85
CA VAL A 123 -9.28 25.21 4.48
C VAL A 123 -10.30 26.12 3.83
N SER A 124 -10.00 26.60 2.63
CA SER A 124 -10.93 27.37 1.80
C SER A 124 -11.58 26.51 0.71
N GLN A 125 -10.80 25.63 0.09
CA GLN A 125 -11.22 24.78 -1.01
C GLN A 125 -10.34 23.53 -1.09
N LEU A 126 -10.91 22.43 -1.58
CA LEU A 126 -10.16 21.23 -1.92
C LEU A 126 -10.19 21.05 -3.44
N LYS A 127 -9.06 20.59 -4.01
CA LYS A 127 -8.95 20.24 -5.42
C LYS A 127 -8.46 18.79 -5.50
N ILE A 128 -9.09 18.00 -6.37
CA ILE A 128 -8.68 16.62 -6.64
C ILE A 128 -8.39 16.51 -8.13
N TYR A 129 -7.21 16.09 -8.48
CA TYR A 129 -6.75 15.97 -9.86
C TYR A 129 -5.63 14.93 -10.01
N ASP A 130 -5.47 14.42 -11.22
CA ASP A 130 -4.33 13.59 -11.58
C ASP A 130 -3.09 14.48 -11.77
N LEU A 131 -2.05 14.27 -10.96
CA LEU A 131 -0.81 15.02 -11.08
C LEU A 131 0.01 14.48 -12.25
N LEU A 132 0.14 15.29 -13.28
CA LEU A 132 0.95 14.97 -14.44
C LEU A 132 2.44 15.05 -14.10
N SER A 133 3.25 14.12 -14.61
CA SER A 133 4.71 14.19 -14.51
C SER A 133 5.26 15.44 -15.24
N THR A 134 6.48 15.81 -14.93
CA THR A 134 7.13 16.94 -15.62
C THR A 134 7.30 16.67 -17.12
N LEU A 135 7.66 15.45 -17.45
CA LEU A 135 7.79 14.99 -18.84
C LEU A 135 6.45 15.11 -19.56
N GLU A 136 5.37 14.63 -18.92
CA GLU A 136 4.02 14.68 -19.51
C GLU A 136 3.54 16.13 -19.69
N LYS A 137 3.78 17.01 -18.72
CA LYS A 137 3.47 18.44 -18.83
C LYS A 137 4.21 19.10 -19.99
N ALA A 138 5.48 18.77 -20.19
CA ALA A 138 6.33 19.38 -21.22
C ALA A 138 6.07 18.81 -22.61
N THR A 139 5.80 17.52 -22.70
CA THR A 139 5.71 16.79 -23.97
C THR A 139 4.29 16.42 -24.38
N GLY A 140 3.35 16.41 -23.41
CA GLY A 140 1.99 15.89 -23.58
C GLY A 140 1.95 14.38 -23.86
N VAL A 141 3.02 13.65 -23.63
CA VAL A 141 3.07 12.19 -23.76
C VAL A 141 2.92 11.60 -22.37
N THR A 142 1.86 10.82 -22.15
CA THR A 142 1.65 10.17 -20.86
C THR A 142 2.67 9.06 -20.63
N ASP A 143 3.26 9.05 -19.43
CA ASP A 143 4.17 8.00 -18.98
C ASP A 143 3.47 6.92 -18.12
N GLY A 144 2.14 7.08 -17.93
CA GLY A 144 1.35 6.16 -17.10
C GLY A 144 1.52 6.30 -15.58
N LEU A 145 2.29 7.30 -15.13
CA LEU A 145 2.61 7.53 -13.72
C LEU A 145 1.72 8.63 -13.10
N GLN A 146 0.46 8.72 -13.54
CA GLN A 146 -0.48 9.70 -12.99
C GLN A 146 -0.88 9.33 -11.57
N GLU A 147 -0.77 10.28 -10.64
CA GLU A 147 -1.10 10.09 -9.23
C GLU A 147 -2.25 10.99 -8.82
N LEU A 148 -3.35 10.38 -8.34
CA LEU A 148 -4.49 11.15 -7.83
C LEU A 148 -4.07 11.94 -6.58
N THR A 149 -4.20 13.25 -6.67
CA THR A 149 -3.67 14.21 -5.69
C THR A 149 -4.80 15.02 -5.08
N LEU A 150 -4.78 15.16 -3.75
CA LEU A 150 -5.59 16.11 -3.00
C LEU A 150 -4.76 17.37 -2.75
N ASP A 151 -5.17 18.51 -3.31
CA ASP A 151 -4.56 19.80 -3.04
C ASP A 151 -5.50 20.66 -2.17
N ILE A 152 -5.01 21.02 -1.00
CA ILE A 152 -5.71 21.76 0.03
C ILE A 152 -5.36 23.24 -0.14
N GLN A 153 -6.34 24.07 -0.46
CA GLN A 153 -6.18 25.51 -0.52
C GLN A 153 -6.51 26.12 0.85
N THR A 154 -5.61 26.93 1.39
CA THR A 154 -5.84 27.61 2.66
C THR A 154 -6.47 28.97 2.47
N LYS A 155 -7.16 29.45 3.51
CA LYS A 155 -7.64 30.83 3.56
C LYS A 155 -6.46 31.78 3.75
N GLU A 156 -6.58 33.01 3.23
CA GLU A 156 -5.53 34.01 3.29
C GLU A 156 -5.16 34.39 4.74
N GLU A 157 -6.09 34.35 5.67
CA GLU A 157 -5.85 34.61 7.10
C GLU A 157 -4.84 33.61 7.75
N PHE A 158 -4.55 32.48 7.09
CA PHE A 158 -3.52 31.52 7.51
C PHE A 158 -2.18 31.74 6.83
N ASN A 159 -2.02 32.81 6.05
CA ASN A 159 -0.73 33.15 5.44
C ASN A 159 0.26 33.65 6.50
N GLY A 160 1.35 32.89 6.70
CA GLY A 160 2.32 33.14 7.78
C GLY A 160 1.86 32.63 9.15
N ALA A 161 0.78 31.86 9.22
CA ALA A 161 0.29 31.28 10.46
C ALA A 161 1.21 30.16 10.99
N LEU A 162 1.33 30.10 12.31
CA LEU A 162 1.91 28.97 13.02
C LEU A 162 0.77 28.17 13.65
N THR A 163 0.61 26.91 13.21
CA THR A 163 -0.36 25.97 13.79
C THR A 163 0.36 24.92 14.61
N THR A 164 -0.16 24.58 15.78
CA THR A 164 0.37 23.54 16.62
C THR A 164 -0.72 22.58 17.01
N ASN A 165 -0.36 21.32 17.17
CA ASN A 165 -1.22 20.30 17.77
C ASN A 165 -0.38 19.45 18.70
N VAL A 166 -0.61 19.55 19.99
CA VAL A 166 0.05 18.76 21.03
C VAL A 166 -0.98 17.84 21.65
N LYS A 167 -0.65 16.56 21.73
CA LYS A 167 -1.48 15.52 22.33
C LYS A 167 -0.68 14.72 23.31
N ALA A 168 -1.18 14.56 24.52
CA ALA A 168 -0.69 13.64 25.53
C ALA A 168 -1.81 12.65 25.87
N GLU A 169 -1.56 11.37 25.77
CA GLU A 169 -2.52 10.30 25.95
C GLU A 169 -1.93 9.17 26.77
N HIS A 170 -2.48 8.95 27.96
CA HIS A 170 -2.02 7.97 28.92
C HIS A 170 -3.18 7.15 29.44
N GLY A 171 -2.94 5.92 29.81
CA GLY A 171 -4.01 5.04 30.27
C GLY A 171 -3.58 3.85 31.09
N THR A 172 -4.51 2.95 31.23
CA THR A 172 -4.30 1.67 31.94
C THR A 172 -3.24 0.82 31.24
N GLN A 173 -2.61 -0.12 31.94
CA GLN A 173 -1.57 -1.01 31.39
C GLN A 173 -0.36 -0.25 30.81
N SER A 174 -0.02 0.93 31.36
CA SER A 174 1.06 1.80 30.87
C SER A 174 0.95 2.19 29.38
N ARG A 175 -0.27 2.23 28.85
CA ARG A 175 -0.52 2.67 27.46
C ARG A 175 -0.34 4.16 27.34
N ARG A 176 0.32 4.56 26.24
CA ARG A 176 0.58 5.98 25.94
C ARG A 176 0.63 6.23 24.43
N ASN A 177 0.26 7.45 24.05
CA ASN A 177 0.35 7.90 22.68
C ASN A 177 0.49 9.43 22.64
N ASP A 178 1.72 9.91 22.69
CA ASP A 178 2.06 11.31 22.80
C ASP A 178 2.52 11.83 21.44
N SER A 179 2.08 13.02 21.06
CA SER A 179 2.52 13.64 19.81
C SER A 179 2.53 15.16 19.88
N ALA A 180 3.43 15.77 19.13
CA ALA A 180 3.50 17.20 18.93
C ALA A 180 3.74 17.50 17.44
N LEU A 181 2.89 18.32 16.86
CA LEU A 181 3.01 18.81 15.48
C LEU A 181 3.09 20.31 15.50
N LEU A 182 4.07 20.87 14.81
CA LEU A 182 4.27 22.30 14.63
C LEU A 182 4.34 22.60 13.14
N ASN A 183 3.53 23.52 12.63
CA ASN A 183 3.50 23.83 11.21
C ASN A 183 3.50 25.34 11.01
N TRP A 184 4.39 25.82 10.20
CA TRP A 184 4.41 27.16 9.67
C TRP A 184 3.93 27.14 8.22
N LEU A 185 2.89 27.92 7.89
CA LEU A 185 2.16 27.85 6.63
C LEU A 185 2.20 29.18 5.89
N ARG A 186 2.31 29.12 4.55
CA ARG A 186 2.16 30.30 3.66
C ARG A 186 1.15 30.01 2.53
N SER A 187 0.47 31.04 2.08
CA SER A 187 -0.51 30.96 0.97
C SER A 187 0.15 30.60 -0.37
N ASN A 188 1.44 30.87 -0.53
CA ASN A 188 2.20 30.49 -1.72
C ASN A 188 2.65 29.02 -1.74
N GLY A 189 2.26 28.19 -0.75
CA GLY A 189 2.63 26.78 -0.62
C GLY A 189 3.94 26.54 0.14
N GLU A 190 4.68 27.58 0.54
CA GLU A 190 5.82 27.37 1.45
C GLU A 190 5.32 26.89 2.80
N ASN A 191 5.97 25.89 3.37
CA ASN A 191 5.65 25.38 4.71
C ASN A 191 6.88 24.77 5.36
N LEU A 192 6.87 24.73 6.69
CA LEU A 192 7.82 23.99 7.51
C LEU A 192 7.05 23.30 8.62
N SER A 193 7.29 22.00 8.78
CA SER A 193 6.59 21.17 9.74
C SER A 193 7.59 20.37 10.57
N LEU A 194 7.36 20.32 11.88
CA LEU A 194 8.08 19.48 12.83
C LEU A 194 7.09 18.55 13.50
N GLY A 195 7.35 17.25 13.45
CA GLY A 195 6.54 16.22 14.10
C GLY A 195 7.36 15.38 15.05
N LEU A 196 6.83 15.19 16.25
CA LEU A 196 7.33 14.29 17.28
C LEU A 196 6.20 13.33 17.67
N ALA A 197 6.49 12.04 17.82
CA ALA A 197 5.51 11.10 18.37
C ALA A 197 6.20 9.97 19.14
N SER A 198 5.52 9.50 20.18
CA SER A 198 5.90 8.35 20.99
C SER A 198 4.64 7.55 21.33
N SER A 199 4.57 6.30 20.92
CA SER A 199 3.39 5.45 21.13
C SER A 199 3.78 4.01 21.45
N ASN A 200 3.00 3.37 22.32
CA ASN A 200 3.03 1.93 22.52
C ASN A 200 1.68 1.26 22.19
N LEU A 201 0.85 1.96 21.40
CA LEU A 201 -0.47 1.47 20.97
C LEU A 201 -0.45 0.83 19.58
N GLU A 202 0.54 1.11 18.75
CA GLU A 202 0.58 0.69 17.34
C GLU A 202 0.89 -0.78 17.14
N SER A 203 1.23 -1.48 18.21
CA SER A 203 1.54 -2.90 18.12
C SER A 203 0.28 -3.75 18.10
N THR A 204 0.13 -4.56 17.08
CA THR A 204 -0.86 -5.64 17.05
C THR A 204 -0.57 -6.75 18.06
N THR A 205 0.61 -6.73 18.69
CA THR A 205 1.08 -7.71 19.66
C THR A 205 1.06 -7.15 21.09
N ALA A 206 0.65 -7.95 22.03
CA ALA A 206 0.39 -7.54 23.42
C ALA A 206 1.64 -7.32 24.30
N GLY A 207 2.84 -7.31 23.74
CA GLY A 207 4.04 -7.03 24.51
C GLY A 207 4.01 -5.63 25.12
N ASN A 208 4.20 -5.52 26.44
CA ASN A 208 4.33 -4.22 27.11
C ASN A 208 5.59 -3.45 26.70
N GLY A 209 6.55 -4.13 26.06
CA GLY A 209 7.79 -3.58 25.54
C GLY A 209 7.70 -2.95 24.15
N ASN A 210 6.55 -3.05 23.46
CA ASN A 210 6.42 -2.49 22.12
C ASN A 210 6.24 -0.98 22.16
N TYR A 211 7.11 -0.24 21.49
CA TYR A 211 6.97 1.21 21.35
C TYR A 211 7.58 1.72 20.05
N THR A 212 7.02 2.81 19.55
CA THR A 212 7.51 3.55 18.40
C THR A 212 7.79 4.98 18.80
N ASN A 213 8.99 5.48 18.51
CA ASN A 213 9.34 6.89 18.63
C ASN A 213 9.65 7.43 17.23
N SER A 214 9.14 8.59 16.90
CA SER A 214 9.40 9.21 15.61
C SER A 214 9.67 10.71 15.74
N LEU A 215 10.61 11.17 14.91
CA LEU A 215 10.93 12.57 14.67
C LEU A 215 10.82 12.80 13.16
N SER A 216 10.19 13.88 12.74
CA SER A 216 10.12 14.25 11.34
C SER A 216 10.19 15.75 11.16
N VAL A 217 10.89 16.18 10.11
CA VAL A 217 10.95 17.57 9.66
C VAL A 217 10.65 17.57 8.18
N ASP A 218 9.64 18.33 7.78
CA ASP A 218 9.22 18.46 6.37
C ASP A 218 9.16 19.93 6.00
N GLY A 219 9.54 20.28 4.79
CA GLY A 219 9.47 21.65 4.37
C GLY A 219 9.49 21.86 2.85
N ASN A 220 8.87 22.96 2.46
CA ASN A 220 8.88 23.47 1.09
C ASN A 220 9.32 24.93 1.10
N LYS A 221 10.24 25.26 0.21
CA LYS A 221 10.77 26.62 0.07
C LYS A 221 10.87 27.01 -1.40
N HIS A 222 10.43 28.22 -1.71
CA HIS A 222 10.61 28.84 -3.01
C HIS A 222 11.81 29.80 -2.94
N LEU A 223 12.85 29.52 -3.71
CA LEU A 223 14.01 30.41 -3.86
C LEU A 223 13.83 31.23 -5.12
N GLY A 224 13.31 32.45 -4.94
CA GLY A 224 12.88 33.29 -6.04
C GLY A 224 11.67 32.71 -6.77
N LYS A 225 11.53 33.04 -8.07
CA LYS A 225 10.40 32.57 -8.89
C LYS A 225 10.66 31.25 -9.62
N ARG A 226 11.91 30.78 -9.64
CA ARG A 226 12.37 29.71 -10.53
C ARG A 226 12.75 28.41 -9.82
N LEU A 227 13.11 28.44 -8.55
CA LEU A 227 13.57 27.25 -7.84
C LEU A 227 12.62 26.91 -6.69
N LYS A 228 12.05 25.72 -6.75
CA LYS A 228 11.25 25.13 -5.68
C LYS A 228 12.03 23.98 -5.05
N LEU A 229 12.15 24.01 -3.74
CA LEU A 229 12.80 22.97 -2.94
C LEU A 229 11.81 22.34 -2.01
N ASN A 230 11.78 21.00 -1.95
CA ASN A 230 11.01 20.22 -1.02
C ASN A 230 11.96 19.26 -0.31
N GLY A 231 11.75 19.04 0.97
CA GLY A 231 12.57 18.12 1.73
C GLY A 231 11.83 17.52 2.91
N SER A 232 12.20 16.31 3.26
CA SER A 232 11.70 15.59 4.42
C SER A 232 12.82 14.78 5.04
N VAL A 233 12.95 14.88 6.36
CA VAL A 233 13.82 14.04 7.19
C VAL A 233 12.93 13.32 8.18
N SER A 234 13.09 12.02 8.31
CA SER A 234 12.42 11.28 9.38
C SER A 234 13.36 10.28 10.06
N LEU A 235 13.19 10.14 11.36
CA LEU A 235 13.87 9.16 12.18
C LEU A 235 12.81 8.39 12.97
N ILE A 236 12.79 7.08 12.83
CA ILE A 236 11.86 6.20 13.51
C ILE A 236 12.66 5.13 14.26
N ASN A 237 12.37 5.01 15.54
CA ASN A 237 12.89 3.93 16.37
C ASN A 237 11.72 3.06 16.83
N PHE A 238 11.78 1.78 16.53
CA PHE A 238 10.74 0.82 16.82
C PHE A 238 11.34 -0.32 17.66
N HIS A 239 10.72 -0.59 18.81
CA HIS A 239 11.03 -1.73 19.65
C HIS A 239 9.85 -2.69 19.65
N GLN A 240 10.13 -3.96 19.45
CA GLN A 240 9.11 -4.98 19.30
C GLN A 240 9.43 -6.20 20.15
N GLU A 241 8.46 -6.61 20.94
CA GLU A 241 8.41 -7.92 21.58
C GLU A 241 7.23 -8.68 20.97
N MET A 242 7.47 -9.84 20.41
CA MET A 242 6.46 -10.64 19.77
C MET A 242 6.55 -12.08 20.24
N GLN A 243 5.47 -12.55 20.82
CA GLN A 243 5.26 -13.96 21.11
C GLN A 243 4.18 -14.47 20.18
N GLY A 244 4.29 -15.71 19.75
CA GLY A 244 3.28 -16.30 18.90
C GLY A 244 3.42 -17.79 18.80
N SER A 245 2.32 -18.41 18.38
CA SER A 245 2.31 -19.81 17.96
C SER A 245 1.66 -19.92 16.60
N SER A 246 2.16 -20.83 15.80
CA SER A 246 1.57 -21.13 14.51
C SER A 246 1.41 -22.63 14.35
N TYR A 247 0.33 -22.99 13.66
CA TYR A 247 0.06 -24.34 13.20
C TYR A 247 -0.27 -24.29 11.72
N SER A 248 0.36 -25.15 10.93
CA SER A 248 0.07 -25.23 9.50
C SER A 248 -0.05 -26.68 9.04
N GLU A 249 -0.90 -26.91 8.06
CA GLU A 249 -1.07 -28.18 7.36
C GLU A 249 -0.82 -27.98 5.87
N GLU A 250 -0.11 -28.89 5.28
CA GLU A 250 0.11 -28.95 3.84
C GLU A 250 -0.52 -30.24 3.30
N TYR A 251 -1.42 -30.10 2.34
CA TYR A 251 -2.13 -31.22 1.73
C TYR A 251 -1.36 -31.74 0.53
N LEU A 252 -0.68 -32.88 0.69
CA LEU A 252 0.08 -33.56 -0.35
C LEU A 252 -0.72 -34.79 -0.82
N THR A 253 -0.45 -35.27 -2.03
CA THR A 253 -1.04 -36.53 -2.54
C THR A 253 -0.70 -37.72 -1.68
N THR A 254 0.39 -37.63 -0.98
CA THR A 254 0.99 -38.67 -0.15
C THR A 254 0.55 -38.59 1.31
N GLY A 255 -0.19 -37.52 1.71
CA GLY A 255 -0.71 -37.31 3.07
C GLY A 255 -0.67 -35.86 3.48
N THR A 256 -1.10 -35.61 4.70
CA THR A 256 -1.05 -34.29 5.30
C THR A 256 0.18 -34.20 6.19
N ARG A 257 1.01 -33.24 5.91
CA ARG A 257 2.10 -32.83 6.80
C ARG A 257 1.62 -31.62 7.62
N ALA A 258 1.94 -31.62 8.89
CA ALA A 258 1.64 -30.51 9.77
C ALA A 258 2.90 -29.98 10.46
N ASP A 259 2.94 -28.69 10.67
CA ASP A 259 3.96 -27.98 11.42
C ASP A 259 3.31 -27.22 12.58
N ALA A 260 3.83 -27.37 13.78
CA ALA A 260 3.49 -26.52 14.90
C ALA A 260 4.76 -25.78 15.35
N SER A 261 4.67 -24.47 15.55
CA SER A 261 5.81 -23.70 16.07
C SER A 261 5.37 -22.68 17.11
N THR A 262 6.27 -22.42 18.05
CA THR A 262 6.18 -21.31 18.98
C THR A 262 7.39 -20.42 18.78
N SER A 263 7.20 -19.11 18.79
CA SER A 263 8.29 -18.15 18.65
C SER A 263 8.18 -17.04 19.69
N ASN A 264 9.34 -16.59 20.16
CA ASN A 264 9.48 -15.44 21.02
C ASN A 264 10.58 -14.56 20.45
N MET A 265 10.22 -13.38 19.97
CA MET A 265 11.12 -12.46 19.30
C MET A 265 11.20 -11.13 20.05
N HIS A 266 12.42 -10.66 20.25
CA HIS A 266 12.72 -9.31 20.71
C HIS A 266 13.47 -8.57 19.60
N GLY A 267 12.97 -7.42 19.18
CA GLY A 267 13.54 -6.67 18.05
C GLY A 267 13.64 -5.18 18.35
N ARG A 268 14.70 -4.57 17.84
CA ARG A 268 14.87 -3.12 17.80
C ARG A 268 15.27 -2.71 16.39
N ASN A 269 14.49 -1.81 15.82
CA ASN A 269 14.72 -1.29 14.47
C ASN A 269 14.86 0.22 14.54
N THR A 270 15.83 0.76 13.82
CA THR A 270 16.00 2.21 13.65
C THR A 270 16.02 2.49 12.15
N ASN A 271 15.16 3.39 11.71
CA ASN A 271 15.06 3.82 10.33
C ASN A 271 15.22 5.34 10.24
N GLY A 272 16.25 5.79 9.52
CA GLY A 272 16.47 7.19 9.16
C GLY A 272 16.22 7.38 7.67
N SER A 273 15.40 8.35 7.28
CA SER A 273 15.17 8.68 5.89
C SER A 273 15.37 10.17 5.62
N LEU A 274 15.96 10.48 4.49
CA LEU A 274 16.06 11.83 3.93
C LEU A 274 15.53 11.79 2.51
N TRP A 275 14.64 12.71 2.19
CA TRP A 275 14.15 12.93 0.84
C TRP A 275 14.28 14.40 0.49
N LEU A 276 14.83 14.71 -0.67
CA LEU A 276 15.00 16.04 -1.22
C LEU A 276 14.53 16.06 -2.68
N SER A 277 13.76 17.06 -3.05
CA SER A 277 13.32 17.28 -4.42
C SER A 277 13.47 18.75 -4.79
N SER A 278 13.99 19.01 -5.96
CA SER A 278 14.08 20.36 -6.50
C SER A 278 13.48 20.42 -7.89
N ALA A 279 12.76 21.50 -8.18
CA ALA A 279 12.29 21.84 -9.50
C ALA A 279 12.82 23.23 -9.87
N TYR A 280 13.70 23.28 -10.87
CA TYR A 280 14.36 24.50 -11.32
C TYR A 280 13.96 24.87 -12.74
N GLU A 281 13.27 25.97 -12.90
CA GLU A 281 12.92 26.59 -14.17
C GLU A 281 14.12 27.41 -14.69
N LEU A 282 15.02 26.76 -15.45
CA LEU A 282 16.17 27.41 -16.07
C LEU A 282 15.73 28.52 -17.03
N SER A 283 14.67 28.27 -17.80
CA SER A 283 13.99 29.21 -18.67
C SER A 283 12.54 28.82 -18.84
N LYS A 284 11.72 29.63 -19.54
CA LYS A 284 10.34 29.27 -19.90
C LYS A 284 10.22 27.94 -20.68
N ARG A 285 11.32 27.49 -21.30
CA ARG A 285 11.39 26.29 -22.14
C ARG A 285 12.27 25.19 -21.57
N SER A 286 12.97 25.44 -20.47
CA SER A 286 13.91 24.47 -19.88
C SER A 286 13.65 24.29 -18.40
N GLN A 287 13.47 23.06 -17.98
CA GLN A 287 13.27 22.68 -16.59
C GLN A 287 14.22 21.55 -16.20
N LEU A 288 14.76 21.64 -15.00
CA LEU A 288 15.55 20.59 -14.36
C LEU A 288 14.90 20.19 -13.05
N ASN A 289 14.60 18.90 -12.90
CA ASN A 289 14.15 18.33 -11.63
C ASN A 289 15.23 17.40 -11.10
N VAL A 290 15.56 17.54 -9.83
CA VAL A 290 16.49 16.63 -9.15
C VAL A 290 15.79 16.08 -7.93
N ASN A 291 15.79 14.76 -7.81
CA ASN A 291 15.28 14.05 -6.63
C ASN A 291 16.41 13.23 -6.04
N PHE A 292 16.50 13.26 -4.74
CA PHE A 292 17.44 12.48 -3.96
C PHE A 292 16.70 11.88 -2.76
N SER A 293 16.90 10.60 -2.50
CA SER A 293 16.43 9.99 -1.29
C SER A 293 17.44 8.97 -0.76
N THR A 294 17.52 8.87 0.56
CA THR A 294 18.32 7.87 1.23
C THR A 294 17.55 7.30 2.43
N ASN A 295 17.69 6.00 2.63
CA ASN A 295 17.21 5.30 3.83
C ASN A 295 18.40 4.61 4.49
N LEU A 296 18.51 4.82 5.80
CA LEU A 296 19.45 4.16 6.68
C LEU A 296 18.65 3.27 7.63
N TYR A 297 18.88 1.99 7.59
CA TYR A 297 18.17 1.02 8.40
C TYR A 297 19.16 0.21 9.24
N GLY A 298 18.87 0.08 10.52
CA GLY A 298 19.57 -0.79 11.44
C GLY A 298 18.59 -1.63 12.24
N SER A 299 18.83 -2.92 12.35
CA SER A 299 18.03 -3.81 13.18
C SER A 299 18.89 -4.75 14.02
N LYS A 300 18.38 -5.09 15.19
CA LYS A 300 18.82 -6.21 16.01
C LYS A 300 17.58 -6.99 16.42
N SER A 301 17.56 -8.28 16.15
CA SER A 301 16.50 -9.17 16.62
C SER A 301 17.09 -10.41 17.29
N GLU A 302 16.42 -10.88 18.32
CA GLU A 302 16.69 -12.13 19.01
C GLU A 302 15.41 -12.96 18.92
N ASN A 303 15.50 -14.15 18.37
CA ASN A 303 14.36 -15.05 18.16
C ASN A 303 14.66 -16.41 18.80
N ALA A 304 13.76 -16.87 19.65
CA ALA A 304 13.74 -18.24 20.14
C ALA A 304 12.54 -18.95 19.53
N GLN A 305 12.77 -20.05 18.86
CA GLN A 305 11.71 -20.80 18.16
C GLN A 305 11.81 -22.29 18.49
N GLU A 306 10.67 -22.91 18.74
CA GLU A 306 10.51 -24.35 18.80
C GLU A 306 9.57 -24.79 17.69
N THR A 307 9.95 -25.82 16.93
CA THR A 307 9.18 -26.35 15.82
C THR A 307 9.00 -27.85 15.95
N GLN A 308 7.79 -28.32 15.69
CA GLN A 308 7.43 -29.74 15.66
C GLN A 308 6.83 -30.07 14.30
N LEU A 309 7.34 -31.11 13.66
CA LEU A 309 6.82 -31.63 12.40
C LEU A 309 6.08 -32.94 12.63
N PHE A 310 4.91 -33.08 12.03
CA PHE A 310 4.04 -34.24 12.13
C PHE A 310 3.74 -34.80 10.74
N ASP A 311 3.69 -36.13 10.64
CA ASP A 311 3.08 -36.82 9.50
C ASP A 311 1.78 -37.49 9.96
N LYS A 312 0.64 -36.94 9.56
CA LYS A 312 -0.69 -37.42 9.99
C LYS A 312 -1.06 -38.82 9.46
N ARG A 313 -0.27 -39.40 8.55
CA ARG A 313 -0.48 -40.78 8.09
C ARG A 313 0.20 -41.81 8.95
N ALA A 314 1.36 -41.50 9.44
CA ALA A 314 2.07 -42.40 10.34
C ALA A 314 1.42 -42.30 11.72
N ARG A 315 1.15 -43.43 12.36
CA ARG A 315 0.73 -43.43 13.77
C ARG A 315 1.80 -42.84 14.72
N ILE A 316 2.89 -42.37 14.18
CA ILE A 316 3.97 -41.64 14.86
C ILE A 316 3.69 -40.17 14.72
N ASP A 317 3.27 -39.54 15.81
CA ASP A 317 2.78 -38.15 15.82
C ASP A 317 3.85 -37.11 15.51
N THR A 318 5.13 -37.36 15.80
CA THR A 318 6.21 -36.39 15.60
C THR A 318 7.35 -36.98 14.83
N VAL A 319 7.69 -36.38 13.67
CA VAL A 319 8.82 -36.76 12.81
C VAL A 319 10.09 -36.06 13.24
N THR A 320 9.99 -34.78 13.59
CA THR A 320 11.13 -33.95 13.92
C THR A 320 10.78 -32.91 14.96
N LEU A 321 11.73 -32.65 15.87
CA LEU A 321 11.68 -31.60 16.87
C LEU A 321 12.87 -30.66 16.62
N GLY A 322 12.60 -29.37 16.42
CA GLY A 322 13.62 -28.34 16.25
C GLY A 322 13.52 -27.29 17.36
N LYS A 323 14.66 -26.90 17.89
CA LYS A 323 14.83 -25.72 18.75
C LYS A 323 15.88 -24.83 18.14
N GLU A 324 15.58 -23.55 18.01
CA GLU A 324 16.47 -22.57 17.44
C GLU A 324 16.48 -21.29 18.25
N ASN A 325 17.68 -20.78 18.53
CA ASN A 325 17.92 -19.45 19.05
C ASN A 325 18.75 -18.69 18.02
N ALA A 326 18.22 -17.61 17.49
CA ALA A 326 18.87 -16.80 16.48
C ALA A 326 19.02 -15.35 16.93
N ILE A 327 20.21 -14.79 16.74
CA ILE A 327 20.49 -13.36 16.93
C ILE A 327 20.86 -12.80 15.56
N SER A 328 20.04 -11.92 15.02
CA SER A 328 20.27 -11.25 13.77
C SER A 328 20.58 -9.78 13.98
N ARG A 329 21.63 -9.30 13.32
CA ARG A 329 21.96 -7.87 13.21
C ARG A 329 22.06 -7.51 11.75
N SER A 330 21.35 -6.48 11.33
CA SER A 330 21.45 -6.01 9.97
C SER A 330 21.54 -4.49 9.88
N HIS A 331 22.32 -4.02 8.94
CA HIS A 331 22.45 -2.62 8.58
C HIS A 331 22.28 -2.49 7.08
N SER A 332 21.52 -1.49 6.64
CA SER A 332 21.46 -1.18 5.22
C SER A 332 21.40 0.31 4.98
N ALA A 333 21.97 0.74 3.85
CA ALA A 333 21.90 2.08 3.34
C ALA A 333 21.48 2.03 1.88
N SER A 334 20.37 2.68 1.56
CA SER A 334 19.89 2.83 0.18
C SER A 334 19.96 4.29 -0.25
N ILE A 335 20.35 4.52 -1.50
CA ILE A 335 20.41 5.84 -2.13
C ILE A 335 19.67 5.72 -3.45
N ASN A 336 18.72 6.64 -3.68
CA ASN A 336 18.06 6.81 -4.96
C ASN A 336 18.24 8.27 -5.38
N ALA A 337 18.74 8.49 -6.58
CA ALA A 337 18.95 9.81 -7.14
C ALA A 337 18.42 9.84 -8.58
N SER A 338 17.72 10.91 -8.94
CA SER A 338 17.32 11.15 -10.32
C SER A 338 17.50 12.63 -10.69
N ALA A 339 17.85 12.86 -11.94
CA ALA A 339 17.90 14.18 -12.55
C ALA A 339 17.20 14.12 -13.91
N ASP A 340 16.14 14.92 -14.06
CA ASP A 340 15.31 14.98 -15.25
C ASP A 340 15.41 16.39 -15.84
N PHE A 341 16.14 16.54 -16.93
CA PHE A 341 16.23 17.78 -17.70
C PHE A 341 15.29 17.70 -18.89
N THR A 342 14.45 18.70 -19.09
CA THR A 342 13.57 18.81 -20.27
C THR A 342 13.69 20.18 -20.90
N HIS A 343 13.89 20.22 -22.22
CA HIS A 343 13.93 21.42 -23.04
C HIS A 343 12.90 21.30 -24.19
N THR A 344 12.07 22.32 -24.36
CA THR A 344 11.13 22.44 -25.47
C THR A 344 11.64 23.49 -26.46
N PHE A 345 11.89 23.09 -27.70
CA PHE A 345 12.43 23.98 -28.75
C PHE A 345 11.38 25.00 -29.22
N SER A 346 10.09 24.67 -29.17
CA SER A 346 8.98 25.56 -29.49
C SER A 346 7.75 25.27 -28.65
N GLU A 347 6.81 26.20 -28.50
CA GLU A 347 5.55 25.96 -27.79
C GLU A 347 4.76 24.85 -28.48
N GLY A 348 4.44 23.76 -27.72
CA GLY A 348 3.78 22.56 -28.26
C GLY A 348 4.59 21.80 -29.31
N GLY A 349 5.91 22.12 -29.40
CA GLY A 349 6.81 21.60 -30.42
C GLY A 349 7.67 20.44 -29.95
N THR A 350 8.78 20.27 -30.68
CA THR A 350 9.80 19.26 -30.34
C THR A 350 10.37 19.48 -28.95
N ALA A 351 10.51 18.40 -28.17
CA ALA A 351 11.09 18.42 -26.83
C ALA A 351 12.19 17.36 -26.69
N LEU A 352 13.27 17.73 -26.03
CA LEU A 352 14.33 16.81 -25.62
C LEU A 352 14.29 16.64 -24.11
N SER A 353 14.24 15.40 -23.63
CA SER A 353 14.37 15.08 -22.21
C SER A 353 15.55 14.16 -21.98
N ILE A 354 16.36 14.49 -20.97
CA ILE A 354 17.50 13.67 -20.53
C ILE A 354 17.21 13.25 -19.11
N VAL A 355 17.14 11.95 -18.87
CA VAL A 355 16.83 11.34 -17.58
C VAL A 355 18.02 10.54 -17.10
N ALA A 356 18.60 10.93 -15.98
CA ALA A 356 19.63 10.17 -15.29
C ALA A 356 19.05 9.61 -13.98
N ARG A 357 19.31 8.32 -13.71
CA ARG A 357 18.88 7.66 -12.48
C ARG A 357 20.02 6.83 -11.90
N MET A 358 20.10 6.81 -10.58
CA MET A 358 21.04 6.00 -9.82
C MET A 358 20.31 5.42 -8.61
N ASP A 359 20.35 4.11 -8.48
CA ASP A 359 19.89 3.35 -7.33
C ASP A 359 21.07 2.57 -6.76
N ALA A 360 21.32 2.72 -5.47
CA ALA A 360 22.37 2.00 -4.76
C ALA A 360 21.84 1.49 -3.44
N ASN A 361 22.15 0.24 -3.13
CA ASN A 361 21.83 -0.37 -1.84
C ASN A 361 23.05 -1.16 -1.35
N ASN A 362 23.45 -0.87 -0.11
CA ASN A 362 24.45 -1.67 0.61
C ASN A 362 23.75 -2.22 1.85
N ALA A 363 23.83 -3.50 2.04
CA ALA A 363 23.30 -4.17 3.22
C ALA A 363 24.33 -5.17 3.76
N GLU A 364 24.38 -5.30 5.06
CA GLU A 364 25.16 -6.28 5.78
C GLU A 364 24.29 -6.93 6.85
N SER A 365 24.29 -8.26 6.91
CA SER A 365 23.65 -8.99 7.99
C SER A 365 24.62 -9.98 8.63
N ASN A 366 24.53 -10.05 9.95
CA ASN A 366 25.21 -11.04 10.78
C ASN A 366 24.16 -11.81 11.56
N ASN A 367 24.06 -13.12 11.25
CA ASN A 367 23.13 -14.04 11.90
C ASN A 367 23.91 -15.08 12.68
N ASN A 368 23.69 -15.15 13.98
CA ASN A 368 24.18 -16.17 14.87
C ASN A 368 23.01 -17.09 15.21
N THR A 369 23.10 -18.36 14.81
CA THR A 369 22.03 -19.34 14.99
C THR A 369 22.56 -20.54 15.73
N HIS A 370 21.99 -20.80 16.91
CA HIS A 370 22.20 -22.03 17.66
C HIS A 370 20.95 -22.89 17.52
N SER A 371 21.08 -24.07 16.88
CA SER A 371 19.94 -24.95 16.65
C SER A 371 20.23 -26.40 17.02
N THR A 372 19.19 -27.06 17.51
CA THR A 372 19.15 -28.48 17.86
C THR A 372 17.97 -29.10 17.11
N THR A 373 18.26 -30.06 16.23
CA THR A 373 17.23 -30.78 15.47
C THR A 373 17.28 -32.26 15.80
N HIS A 374 16.16 -32.77 16.28
CA HIS A 374 15.98 -34.17 16.70
C HIS A 374 15.10 -34.90 15.69
N TYR A 375 15.70 -35.83 14.93
CA TYR A 375 15.00 -36.63 13.93
C TYR A 375 14.59 -37.97 14.53
N ARG A 376 13.30 -38.18 14.77
CA ARG A 376 12.79 -39.39 15.40
C ARG A 376 12.68 -40.63 14.47
N GLN A 377 12.57 -40.38 13.17
CA GLN A 377 12.46 -41.43 12.19
C GLN A 377 13.83 -41.79 11.53
N LEU A 378 14.78 -40.88 11.55
CA LEU A 378 16.11 -41.10 11.02
C LEU A 378 17.01 -41.69 12.10
N LYS A 379 17.29 -42.97 12.00
CA LYS A 379 18.16 -43.68 12.95
C LYS A 379 19.63 -43.43 12.60
N ASN A 380 20.45 -43.17 13.59
CA ASN A 380 21.90 -43.13 13.44
C ASN A 380 22.50 -44.56 13.33
N LYS A 381 23.82 -44.64 13.16
CA LYS A 381 24.52 -45.92 13.06
C LYS A 381 24.35 -46.85 14.29
N LEU A 382 23.93 -46.33 15.41
CA LEU A 382 23.67 -47.05 16.67
C LEU A 382 22.18 -47.44 16.83
N GLY A 383 21.33 -47.15 15.83
CA GLY A 383 19.90 -47.43 15.86
C GLY A 383 19.07 -46.50 16.74
N THR A 384 19.68 -45.44 17.28
CA THR A 384 19.01 -44.39 18.06
C THR A 384 18.58 -43.25 17.15
N ASP A 385 17.70 -42.37 17.64
CA ASP A 385 17.26 -41.19 16.92
C ASP A 385 18.43 -40.28 16.55
N SER A 386 18.40 -39.68 15.37
CA SER A 386 19.48 -38.80 14.93
C SER A 386 19.32 -37.41 15.54
N LEU A 387 20.44 -36.89 16.08
CA LEU A 387 20.51 -35.54 16.66
C LEU A 387 21.49 -34.69 15.85
N GLN A 388 21.08 -33.54 15.42
CA GLN A 388 21.92 -32.56 14.75
C GLN A 388 22.02 -31.28 15.60
N LEU A 389 23.26 -30.92 15.96
CA LEU A 389 23.59 -29.66 16.62
C LEU A 389 24.28 -28.75 15.61
N ARG A 390 23.90 -27.48 15.61
CA ARG A 390 24.55 -26.44 14.81
C ARG A 390 24.72 -25.17 15.62
N ASP A 391 25.85 -24.53 15.50
CA ASP A 391 26.14 -23.21 16.04
C ASP A 391 26.80 -22.38 14.96
N LEU A 392 25.99 -21.71 14.16
CA LEU A 392 26.40 -21.06 12.93
C LEU A 392 26.47 -19.55 13.09
N GLU A 393 27.55 -18.95 12.61
CA GLU A 393 27.64 -17.52 12.35
C GLU A 393 27.68 -17.27 10.85
N GLN A 394 26.75 -16.46 10.33
CA GLN A 394 26.63 -16.12 8.93
C GLN A 394 26.82 -14.63 8.72
N LEU A 395 27.82 -14.26 7.94
CA LEU A 395 28.08 -12.89 7.49
C LEU A 395 27.65 -12.74 6.04
N SER A 396 26.72 -11.83 5.77
CA SER A 396 26.10 -11.70 4.45
C SER A 396 26.11 -10.24 3.95
N PRO A 397 27.24 -9.73 3.44
CA PRO A 397 27.26 -8.44 2.74
C PRO A 397 26.60 -8.55 1.37
N THR A 398 25.77 -7.56 1.05
CA THR A 398 25.07 -7.41 -0.23
C THR A 398 25.23 -5.99 -0.73
N GLN A 399 25.59 -5.82 -2.01
CA GLN A 399 25.69 -4.54 -2.67
C GLN A 399 24.95 -4.58 -4.00
N SER A 400 24.10 -3.60 -4.24
CA SER A 400 23.41 -3.42 -5.52
C SER A 400 23.59 -2.00 -6.00
N ARG A 401 23.94 -1.82 -7.24
CA ARG A 401 23.99 -0.50 -7.90
C ARG A 401 23.42 -0.61 -9.29
N GLN A 402 22.54 0.32 -9.62
CA GLN A 402 22.00 0.48 -10.97
C GLN A 402 22.11 1.96 -11.35
N THR A 403 22.58 2.21 -12.54
CA THR A 403 22.68 3.57 -13.11
C THR A 403 22.11 3.52 -14.52
N SER A 404 21.29 4.51 -14.87
CA SER A 404 20.78 4.67 -16.23
C SER A 404 20.85 6.12 -16.67
N LEU A 405 21.10 6.30 -17.97
CA LEU A 405 21.03 7.58 -18.65
C LEU A 405 20.20 7.37 -19.92
N THR A 406 19.10 8.10 -20.07
CA THR A 406 18.18 7.97 -21.20
C THR A 406 17.92 9.34 -21.81
N ALA A 407 18.06 9.47 -23.11
CA ALA A 407 17.66 10.64 -23.88
C ALA A 407 16.37 10.30 -24.64
N LEU A 408 15.37 11.19 -24.57
CA LEU A 408 14.05 11.05 -25.17
C LEU A 408 13.80 12.26 -26.05
N LEU A 409 13.58 12.02 -27.33
CA LEU A 409 13.17 13.05 -28.28
C LEU A 409 11.68 12.90 -28.58
N THR A 410 10.89 13.90 -28.29
CA THR A 410 9.46 13.94 -28.59
C THR A 410 9.23 14.88 -29.75
N GLN A 411 8.66 14.36 -30.83
CA GLN A 411 8.36 15.10 -32.06
C GLN A 411 6.85 15.14 -32.29
N PRO A 412 6.22 16.32 -32.36
CA PRO A 412 4.83 16.46 -32.80
C PRO A 412 4.68 16.06 -34.27
N LEU A 413 3.67 15.25 -34.58
CA LEU A 413 3.27 14.87 -35.93
C LEU A 413 1.91 15.54 -36.27
N GLY A 414 1.81 16.83 -35.99
CA GLY A 414 0.57 17.61 -36.14
C GLY A 414 0.01 18.03 -34.76
N LYS A 415 -1.28 18.42 -34.72
CA LYS A 415 -1.88 18.97 -33.49
C LYS A 415 -2.21 17.93 -32.45
N LYS A 416 -2.48 16.69 -32.83
CA LYS A 416 -3.03 15.62 -31.97
C LYS A 416 -2.11 14.41 -31.82
N MET A 417 -1.04 14.32 -32.62
CA MET A 417 -0.14 13.16 -32.62
C MET A 417 1.26 13.54 -32.23
N ARG A 418 1.91 12.67 -31.47
CA ARG A 418 3.31 12.80 -31.06
C ARG A 418 4.01 11.46 -31.19
N LEU A 419 5.27 11.51 -31.62
CA LEU A 419 6.17 10.37 -31.63
C LEU A 419 7.31 10.66 -30.65
N GLN A 420 7.58 9.72 -29.76
CA GLN A 420 8.70 9.78 -28.86
C GLN A 420 9.67 8.65 -29.18
N ALA A 421 10.91 8.98 -29.47
CA ALA A 421 12.01 8.05 -29.64
C ALA A 421 13.02 8.24 -28.49
N GLY A 422 13.52 7.15 -27.95
CA GLY A 422 14.46 7.17 -26.84
C GLY A 422 15.63 6.22 -27.04
N TRP A 423 16.78 6.66 -26.58
CA TRP A 423 17.97 5.84 -26.44
C TRP A 423 18.61 6.06 -25.08
N GLY A 424 19.04 4.96 -24.47
CA GLY A 424 19.68 5.03 -23.16
C GLY A 424 20.64 3.88 -22.89
N VAL A 425 21.40 4.01 -21.82
CA VAL A 425 22.31 3.00 -21.30
C VAL A 425 21.92 2.69 -19.87
N VAL A 426 21.89 1.41 -19.55
CA VAL A 426 21.64 0.90 -18.20
C VAL A 426 22.79 0.01 -17.77
N ALA A 427 23.45 0.35 -16.68
CA ALA A 427 24.50 -0.44 -16.06
C ALA A 427 24.07 -0.88 -14.67
N ALA A 428 24.24 -2.15 -14.33
CA ALA A 428 23.97 -2.66 -13.00
C ALA A 428 25.09 -3.57 -12.51
N LYS A 429 25.33 -3.54 -11.19
CA LYS A 429 26.27 -4.41 -10.50
C LYS A 429 25.64 -4.89 -9.22
N ASN A 430 25.51 -6.20 -9.06
CA ASN A 430 25.04 -6.85 -7.86
C ASN A 430 26.16 -7.74 -7.32
N TYR A 431 26.45 -7.59 -6.04
CA TYR A 431 27.40 -8.39 -5.30
C TYR A 431 26.70 -8.96 -4.08
N ARG A 432 26.86 -10.23 -3.85
CA ARG A 432 26.39 -10.92 -2.65
C ARG A 432 27.45 -11.92 -2.23
N LYS A 433 27.75 -11.94 -0.94
CA LYS A 433 28.59 -12.92 -0.31
C LYS A 433 27.86 -13.45 0.92
N GLN A 434 28.10 -14.71 1.24
CA GLN A 434 27.72 -15.33 2.49
C GLN A 434 28.91 -16.17 2.95
N ASP A 435 29.47 -15.82 4.09
CA ASP A 435 30.45 -16.61 4.81
C ASP A 435 29.78 -17.25 6.01
N THR A 436 29.89 -18.54 6.15
CA THR A 436 29.32 -19.30 7.27
C THR A 436 30.45 -20.00 8.04
N TYR A 437 30.39 -19.80 9.36
CA TYR A 437 31.32 -20.42 10.30
C TYR A 437 30.53 -21.30 11.27
N ASP A 438 31.01 -22.53 11.52
CA ASP A 438 30.45 -23.41 12.54
C ASP A 438 31.26 -23.25 13.82
N LYS A 439 30.65 -22.62 14.85
CA LYS A 439 31.29 -22.38 16.15
C LYS A 439 31.32 -23.60 17.05
N ALA A 440 30.51 -24.63 16.76
CA ALA A 440 30.51 -25.88 17.49
C ALA A 440 31.77 -26.71 17.21
N ILE A 441 32.48 -26.40 16.12
CA ILE A 441 33.68 -27.11 15.67
C ILE A 441 34.89 -26.17 15.72
N ASN A 442 35.89 -26.52 16.52
CA ASN A 442 37.23 -25.88 16.55
C ASN A 442 37.25 -24.36 16.60
N ASN A 443 36.42 -23.73 17.48
CA ASN A 443 36.35 -22.28 17.66
C ASN A 443 35.94 -21.47 16.41
N GLY A 444 35.23 -22.07 15.46
CA GLY A 444 34.69 -21.39 14.29
C GLY A 444 35.34 -21.81 12.98
N LEU A 445 35.09 -23.03 12.53
CA LEU A 445 35.52 -23.49 11.23
C LEU A 445 34.65 -22.88 10.13
N TRP A 446 35.29 -22.29 9.11
CA TRP A 446 34.58 -21.86 7.92
C TRP A 446 34.01 -23.09 7.17
N VAL A 447 32.70 -22.99 6.85
CA VAL A 447 31.93 -24.08 6.22
C VAL A 447 31.73 -23.74 4.76
N ASP A 448 32.54 -24.35 3.90
CA ASP A 448 32.53 -24.13 2.46
C ASP A 448 31.15 -24.43 1.83
N SER A 449 30.48 -25.50 2.26
CA SER A 449 29.18 -25.92 1.75
C SER A 449 28.02 -24.97 2.10
N LEU A 450 28.20 -24.10 3.07
CA LEU A 450 27.23 -23.09 3.47
C LEU A 450 27.66 -21.67 3.10
N SER A 451 28.79 -21.54 2.40
CA SER A 451 29.38 -20.27 1.98
C SER A 451 29.30 -20.10 0.48
N ASN A 452 29.07 -18.89 0.02
CA ASN A 452 29.02 -18.56 -1.40
C ASN A 452 29.38 -17.12 -1.66
N GLU A 453 29.83 -16.83 -2.88
CA GLU A 453 30.03 -15.50 -3.39
C GLU A 453 29.46 -15.40 -4.80
N SER A 454 28.74 -14.32 -5.09
CA SER A 454 28.23 -14.05 -6.44
C SER A 454 28.38 -12.59 -6.83
N ARG A 455 28.72 -12.37 -8.07
CA ARG A 455 28.82 -11.03 -8.68
C ARG A 455 28.16 -11.06 -10.04
N LEU A 456 27.13 -10.23 -10.20
CA LEU A 456 26.44 -10.03 -11.46
C LEU A 456 26.71 -8.59 -11.94
N THR A 457 27.31 -8.45 -13.11
CA THR A 457 27.45 -7.17 -13.81
C THR A 457 26.61 -7.21 -15.07
N SER A 458 25.84 -6.16 -15.33
CA SER A 458 25.07 -6.03 -16.56
C SER A 458 25.28 -4.66 -17.20
N LEU A 459 25.34 -4.66 -18.52
CA LEU A 459 25.34 -3.47 -19.36
C LEU A 459 24.29 -3.68 -20.45
N GLY A 460 23.35 -2.76 -20.56
CA GLY A 460 22.29 -2.81 -21.55
C GLY A 460 22.10 -1.46 -22.25
N GLN A 461 21.51 -1.51 -23.44
CA GLN A 461 21.05 -0.33 -24.17
C GLN A 461 19.52 -0.33 -24.20
N GLU A 462 18.91 0.79 -23.84
CA GLU A 462 17.46 0.96 -23.90
C GLU A 462 17.09 1.66 -25.19
N LEU A 463 16.25 1.02 -25.99
CA LEU A 463 15.65 1.59 -27.19
C LEU A 463 14.15 1.72 -26.94
N ARG A 464 13.60 2.92 -27.02
CA ARG A 464 12.18 3.21 -26.77
C ARG A 464 11.54 3.87 -27.98
N LEU A 465 10.35 3.44 -28.32
CA LEU A 465 9.51 4.08 -29.31
C LEU A 465 8.07 4.11 -28.79
N ILE A 466 7.50 5.31 -28.69
CA ILE A 466 6.12 5.53 -28.22
C ILE A 466 5.41 6.45 -29.18
N PHE A 467 4.22 6.03 -29.61
CA PHE A 467 3.28 6.85 -30.35
C PHE A 467 2.16 7.29 -29.43
N ASN A 468 1.81 8.58 -29.46
CA ASN A 468 0.74 9.17 -28.68
C ASN A 468 -0.22 9.93 -29.56
N TYR A 469 -1.51 9.67 -29.41
CA TYR A 469 -2.62 10.41 -30.01
C TYR A 469 -3.47 11.01 -28.89
N ASP A 470 -3.71 12.31 -28.94
CA ASP A 470 -4.51 13.03 -27.96
C ASP A 470 -5.60 13.85 -28.66
N GLY A 471 -6.79 13.27 -28.71
CA GLY A 471 -7.99 13.89 -29.25
C GLY A 471 -8.95 14.32 -28.15
N GLU A 472 -9.99 15.03 -28.49
CA GLU A 472 -10.97 15.60 -27.56
C GLU A 472 -11.72 14.52 -26.76
N HIS A 473 -12.14 13.44 -27.41
CA HIS A 473 -12.89 12.34 -26.80
C HIS A 473 -12.10 11.03 -26.75
N PHE A 474 -11.04 10.93 -27.50
CA PHE A 474 -10.26 9.71 -27.64
C PHE A 474 -8.78 10.02 -27.53
N SER A 475 -8.09 9.31 -26.64
CA SER A 475 -6.63 9.32 -26.57
C SER A 475 -6.08 7.90 -26.63
N ALA A 476 -4.95 7.74 -27.29
CA ALA A 476 -4.27 6.46 -27.42
C ALA A 476 -2.76 6.66 -27.29
N ASN A 477 -2.13 5.75 -26.59
CA ASN A 477 -0.70 5.69 -26.40
C ASN A 477 -0.27 4.25 -26.63
N GLY A 478 0.75 4.03 -27.43
CA GLY A 478 1.26 2.70 -27.70
C GLY A 478 2.76 2.73 -27.97
N GLY A 479 3.47 1.76 -27.48
CA GLY A 479 4.91 1.77 -27.64
C GLY A 479 5.60 0.51 -27.19
N VAL A 480 6.90 0.48 -27.39
CA VAL A 480 7.76 -0.61 -26.98
C VAL A 480 9.08 -0.07 -26.47
N THR A 481 9.56 -0.72 -25.43
CA THR A 481 10.94 -0.58 -24.96
C THR A 481 11.68 -1.90 -25.15
N PHE A 482 12.78 -1.86 -25.88
CA PHE A 482 13.65 -2.99 -26.14
C PHE A 482 14.98 -2.77 -25.46
N LEU A 483 15.42 -3.70 -24.62
CA LEU A 483 16.61 -3.58 -23.77
C LEU A 483 17.52 -4.81 -23.96
N PRO A 484 18.37 -4.81 -25.01
CA PRO A 484 19.40 -5.81 -25.15
C PRO A 484 20.46 -5.63 -24.05
N GLN A 485 20.81 -6.74 -23.39
CA GLN A 485 21.71 -6.75 -22.24
C GLN A 485 22.80 -7.80 -22.37
N HIS A 486 23.96 -7.43 -21.92
CA HIS A 486 25.09 -8.32 -21.70
C HIS A 486 25.35 -8.44 -20.20
N LYS A 487 25.28 -9.67 -19.65
CA LYS A 487 25.48 -9.95 -18.24
C LYS A 487 26.66 -10.88 -18.06
N ARG A 488 27.52 -10.53 -17.12
CA ARG A 488 28.60 -11.41 -16.63
C ARG A 488 28.26 -11.82 -15.22
N PHE A 489 28.16 -13.11 -15.00
CA PHE A 489 27.87 -13.72 -13.73
C PHE A 489 29.09 -14.52 -13.27
N HIS A 490 29.68 -14.10 -12.16
CA HIS A 490 30.76 -14.78 -11.46
C HIS A 490 30.20 -15.38 -10.18
N GLN A 491 30.46 -16.66 -9.96
CA GLN A 491 30.03 -17.39 -8.77
C GLN A 491 31.23 -18.18 -8.21
N ARG A 492 31.35 -18.19 -6.89
CA ARG A 492 32.24 -19.06 -6.14
C ARG A 492 31.45 -19.91 -5.15
N TYR A 493 31.55 -21.20 -5.23
CA TYR A 493 30.84 -22.16 -4.40
C TYR A 493 31.64 -23.49 -4.34
N HIS A 494 31.79 -24.12 -3.18
CA HIS A 494 32.59 -25.32 -2.95
C HIS A 494 34.05 -25.20 -3.47
N GLY A 495 34.69 -24.07 -3.21
CA GLY A 495 36.05 -23.80 -3.68
C GLY A 495 36.19 -23.63 -5.19
N GLU A 496 35.11 -23.89 -5.97
CA GLU A 496 35.08 -23.73 -7.42
C GLU A 496 34.58 -22.34 -7.81
N ALA A 497 35.25 -21.72 -8.76
CA ALA A 497 34.78 -20.48 -9.39
C ALA A 497 34.20 -20.80 -10.76
N ARG A 498 33.01 -20.23 -11.05
CA ARG A 498 32.33 -20.38 -12.34
C ARG A 498 31.99 -19.01 -12.91
N ASP A 499 32.42 -18.79 -14.14
CA ASP A 499 32.09 -17.60 -14.90
C ASP A 499 31.08 -17.92 -16.01
N THR A 500 30.01 -17.17 -16.08
CA THR A 500 28.97 -17.32 -17.11
C THR A 500 28.66 -15.97 -17.74
N THR A 501 28.59 -15.97 -19.05
CA THR A 501 28.16 -14.81 -19.83
C THR A 501 26.80 -15.07 -20.43
N LEU A 502 25.82 -14.17 -20.13
CA LEU A 502 24.46 -14.25 -20.64
C LEU A 502 24.20 -13.05 -21.54
N ARG A 503 23.64 -13.33 -22.72
CA ARG A 503 23.14 -12.31 -23.65
C ARG A 503 21.64 -12.51 -23.81
N HIS A 504 20.86 -11.50 -23.51
CA HIS A 504 19.41 -11.55 -23.66
C HIS A 504 18.88 -10.15 -23.94
N ALA A 505 17.62 -10.07 -24.31
CA ALA A 505 16.93 -8.83 -24.53
C ALA A 505 15.62 -8.83 -23.75
N ASP A 506 15.38 -7.76 -23.00
CA ASP A 506 14.09 -7.53 -22.36
C ASP A 506 13.19 -6.75 -23.31
N PHE A 507 11.93 -7.12 -23.34
CA PHE A 507 10.92 -6.53 -24.17
C PHE A 507 9.77 -6.04 -23.31
N LYS A 508 9.40 -4.75 -23.47
CA LYS A 508 8.37 -4.09 -22.66
C LYS A 508 7.39 -3.34 -23.60
N PRO A 509 6.40 -4.03 -24.16
CA PRO A 509 5.34 -3.40 -24.93
C PRO A 509 4.32 -2.75 -24.00
N MET A 510 3.71 -1.66 -24.45
CA MET A 510 2.62 -0.99 -23.76
C MET A 510 1.61 -0.45 -24.75
N ALA A 511 0.33 -0.45 -24.36
CA ALA A 511 -0.74 0.19 -25.07
C ALA A 511 -1.77 0.71 -24.08
N HIS A 512 -2.25 1.92 -24.32
CA HIS A 512 -3.26 2.56 -23.51
C HIS A 512 -4.23 3.28 -24.43
N VAL A 513 -5.52 3.05 -24.23
CA VAL A 513 -6.60 3.68 -24.98
C VAL A 513 -7.61 4.24 -23.99
N ARG A 514 -7.97 5.49 -24.16
CA ARG A 514 -8.97 6.16 -23.31
C ARG A 514 -10.01 6.83 -24.19
N TRP A 515 -11.26 6.61 -23.85
CA TRP A 515 -12.40 7.33 -24.43
C TRP A 515 -13.14 8.08 -23.33
N ARG A 516 -13.58 9.32 -23.62
CA ARG A 516 -14.38 10.16 -22.73
C ARG A 516 -15.53 10.79 -23.46
N GLY A 517 -16.73 10.76 -22.89
CA GLY A 517 -17.89 11.45 -23.45
C GLY A 517 -19.14 11.29 -22.57
N LYS A 518 -19.99 12.31 -22.53
CA LYS A 518 -21.29 12.32 -21.82
C LYS A 518 -21.24 11.87 -20.35
N GLY A 519 -20.21 12.28 -19.61
CA GLY A 519 -20.02 11.88 -18.19
C GLY A 519 -19.58 10.44 -18.00
N MET A 520 -19.08 9.81 -19.06
CA MET A 520 -18.54 8.43 -19.03
C MET A 520 -17.08 8.42 -19.50
N SER A 521 -16.25 7.60 -18.90
CA SER A 521 -14.90 7.30 -19.36
C SER A 521 -14.64 5.80 -19.43
N VAL A 522 -13.92 5.38 -20.47
CA VAL A 522 -13.43 4.00 -20.63
C VAL A 522 -11.94 4.06 -20.88
N ARG A 523 -11.17 3.24 -20.16
CA ARG A 523 -9.73 3.09 -20.31
C ARG A 523 -9.41 1.61 -20.49
N LEU A 524 -8.63 1.31 -21.51
CA LEU A 524 -8.05 -0.01 -21.74
C LEU A 524 -6.53 0.11 -21.68
N GLU A 525 -5.90 -0.79 -20.98
CA GLU A 525 -4.46 -0.81 -20.79
C GLU A 525 -3.90 -2.20 -21.08
N TYR A 526 -2.76 -2.23 -21.73
CA TYR A 526 -1.92 -3.41 -21.86
C TYR A 526 -0.49 -3.05 -21.50
N SER A 527 0.14 -3.85 -20.66
CA SER A 527 1.57 -3.77 -20.39
C SER A 527 2.18 -5.17 -20.34
N GLY A 528 3.30 -5.31 -21.03
CA GLY A 528 4.09 -6.52 -21.01
C GLY A 528 5.52 -6.24 -20.58
N TYR A 529 6.15 -7.17 -19.87
CA TYR A 529 7.56 -7.05 -19.53
C TYR A 529 8.23 -8.40 -19.33
N THR A 530 9.49 -8.47 -19.76
CA THR A 530 10.37 -9.59 -19.48
C THR A 530 10.93 -9.49 -18.08
N SER A 531 10.83 -10.57 -17.29
CA SER A 531 11.43 -10.71 -15.98
C SER A 531 12.57 -11.73 -16.05
N GLN A 532 13.77 -11.31 -15.67
CA GLN A 532 14.93 -12.18 -15.63
C GLN A 532 15.01 -12.92 -14.30
N PRO A 533 15.50 -14.18 -14.28
CA PRO A 533 15.76 -14.85 -13.02
C PRO A 533 16.79 -14.05 -12.20
N SER A 534 16.59 -14.01 -10.88
CA SER A 534 17.55 -13.39 -9.97
C SER A 534 18.88 -14.18 -9.97
N ALA A 535 19.97 -13.52 -9.56
CA ALA A 535 21.24 -14.19 -9.40
C ALA A 535 21.14 -15.40 -8.44
N GLU A 536 20.33 -15.29 -7.40
CA GLU A 536 20.09 -16.35 -6.42
C GLU A 536 19.38 -17.56 -7.03
N MET A 537 18.39 -17.35 -7.89
CA MET A 537 17.70 -18.43 -8.60
C MET A 537 18.62 -19.18 -9.57
N LEU A 538 19.62 -18.48 -10.13
CA LEU A 538 20.60 -19.08 -11.06
C LEU A 538 21.78 -19.75 -10.37
N LEU A 539 21.96 -19.53 -9.05
CA LEU A 539 23.04 -20.15 -8.30
C LEU A 539 22.86 -21.68 -8.25
N ALA A 540 23.83 -22.44 -8.70
CA ALA A 540 23.90 -23.88 -8.46
C ALA A 540 24.31 -24.20 -7.01
N PHE A 541 23.73 -23.44 -6.05
CA PHE A 541 24.05 -23.52 -4.63
C PHE A 541 22.91 -24.23 -3.91
N ARG A 542 23.25 -25.22 -3.13
CA ARG A 542 22.31 -25.95 -2.25
C ARG A 542 22.44 -25.43 -0.83
N ASN A 543 21.49 -24.58 -0.44
CA ASN A 543 21.42 -24.04 0.91
C ASN A 543 20.83 -25.07 1.88
N THR A 544 21.65 -25.58 2.77
CA THR A 544 21.30 -26.54 3.82
C THR A 544 21.42 -25.93 5.23
N THR A 545 21.41 -24.61 5.34
CA THR A 545 21.46 -23.90 6.63
C THR A 545 20.33 -24.36 7.54
N ASP A 546 19.11 -24.42 7.00
CA ASP A 546 18.00 -25.11 7.62
C ASP A 546 17.93 -26.54 7.05
N PRO A 547 18.19 -27.57 7.85
CA PRO A 547 18.17 -28.94 7.38
C PRO A 547 16.78 -29.45 6.99
N LEU A 548 15.73 -28.77 7.45
CA LEU A 548 14.34 -29.11 7.14
C LEU A 548 13.79 -28.35 5.92
N SER A 549 14.54 -27.37 5.41
CA SER A 549 14.17 -26.56 4.25
C SER A 549 15.38 -26.31 3.36
N VAL A 550 15.71 -27.29 2.53
CA VAL A 550 16.84 -27.23 1.61
C VAL A 550 16.45 -26.56 0.32
N ARG A 551 17.17 -25.52 -0.09
CA ARG A 551 16.88 -24.75 -1.31
C ARG A 551 18.03 -24.83 -2.30
N GLU A 552 17.70 -25.04 -3.57
CA GLU A 552 18.64 -25.15 -4.69
C GLU A 552 18.22 -24.24 -5.84
N GLY A 553 19.14 -23.48 -6.39
CA GLY A 553 18.93 -22.70 -7.60
C GLY A 553 19.02 -23.55 -8.87
N ASN A 554 18.68 -22.93 -10.01
CA ASN A 554 18.71 -23.60 -11.31
C ASN A 554 19.30 -22.66 -12.36
N PRO A 555 20.53 -22.95 -12.85
CA PRO A 555 21.21 -22.13 -13.86
C PRO A 555 20.52 -22.17 -15.24
N ASN A 556 19.60 -23.09 -15.47
CA ASN A 556 18.90 -23.29 -16.75
C ASN A 556 17.56 -22.56 -16.83
N LEU A 557 17.24 -21.70 -15.87
CA LEU A 557 16.01 -20.92 -15.89
C LEU A 557 15.94 -19.99 -17.10
N LYS A 558 14.77 -19.99 -17.76
CA LYS A 558 14.44 -19.09 -18.85
C LYS A 558 13.79 -17.82 -18.30
N PRO A 559 13.95 -16.67 -18.97
CA PRO A 559 13.20 -15.46 -18.61
C PRO A 559 11.69 -15.68 -18.65
N ALA A 560 11.00 -15.05 -17.71
CA ALA A 560 9.54 -15.01 -17.67
C ALA A 560 9.02 -13.79 -18.45
N PHE A 561 7.85 -13.91 -19.07
CA PHE A 561 7.16 -12.80 -19.70
C PHE A 561 5.79 -12.57 -19.06
N ASN A 562 5.64 -11.40 -18.44
CA ASN A 562 4.42 -10.99 -17.77
C ASN A 562 3.58 -10.15 -18.73
N SER A 563 2.28 -10.45 -18.81
CA SER A 563 1.29 -9.67 -19.55
C SER A 563 0.18 -9.23 -18.61
N MET A 564 -0.13 -7.94 -18.63
CA MET A 564 -1.21 -7.35 -17.83
C MET A 564 -2.16 -6.61 -18.73
N PHE A 565 -3.47 -6.87 -18.57
CA PHE A 565 -4.56 -6.22 -19.27
C PHE A 565 -5.44 -5.54 -18.24
N GLY A 566 -5.66 -4.23 -18.42
CA GLY A 566 -6.49 -3.40 -17.57
C GLY A 566 -7.71 -2.88 -18.31
N LEU A 567 -8.85 -2.85 -17.63
CA LEU A 567 -10.08 -2.17 -18.03
C LEU A 567 -10.51 -1.27 -16.88
N GLU A 568 -10.76 0.00 -17.15
CA GLU A 568 -11.46 0.90 -16.25
C GLU A 568 -12.65 1.52 -16.99
N TRP A 569 -13.79 1.55 -16.32
CA TRP A 569 -14.99 2.20 -16.80
C TRP A 569 -15.61 3.02 -15.66
N GLU A 570 -15.99 4.24 -15.94
CA GLU A 570 -16.62 5.14 -14.98
C GLU A 570 -17.81 5.85 -15.60
N HIS A 571 -18.86 6.00 -14.80
CA HIS A 571 -20.00 6.83 -15.11
C HIS A 571 -20.28 7.79 -13.97
N GLU A 572 -19.87 9.04 -14.14
CA GLU A 572 -19.88 10.07 -13.09
C GLU A 572 -21.29 10.33 -12.54
N GLN A 573 -22.29 10.51 -13.41
CA GLN A 573 -23.65 10.83 -12.97
C GLN A 573 -24.31 9.72 -12.19
N TRP A 574 -23.97 8.47 -12.47
CA TRP A 574 -24.49 7.31 -11.76
C TRP A 574 -23.67 6.96 -10.52
N GLY A 575 -22.49 7.54 -10.39
CA GLY A 575 -21.54 7.21 -9.32
C GLY A 575 -21.02 5.78 -9.41
N LEU A 576 -20.95 5.21 -10.64
CA LEU A 576 -20.50 3.85 -10.90
C LEU A 576 -19.07 3.84 -11.43
N SER A 577 -18.26 2.90 -10.92
CA SER A 577 -16.92 2.61 -11.40
C SER A 577 -16.72 1.10 -11.52
N LEU A 578 -16.13 0.65 -12.61
CA LEU A 578 -15.73 -0.75 -12.81
C LEU A 578 -14.25 -0.77 -13.19
N SER A 579 -13.48 -1.63 -12.54
CA SER A 579 -12.11 -1.93 -12.96
C SER A 579 -11.91 -3.44 -13.04
N ALA A 580 -11.14 -3.90 -14.02
CA ALA A 580 -10.76 -5.29 -14.16
C ALA A 580 -9.29 -5.38 -14.60
N ASN A 581 -8.53 -6.28 -13.96
CA ASN A 581 -7.13 -6.53 -14.28
C ASN A 581 -6.92 -8.03 -14.45
N PHE A 582 -6.45 -8.40 -15.64
CA PHE A 582 -6.06 -9.77 -15.94
C PHE A 582 -4.56 -9.86 -16.12
N GLN A 583 -3.93 -10.80 -15.42
CA GLN A 583 -2.49 -11.05 -15.52
C GLN A 583 -2.23 -12.51 -15.91
N THR A 584 -1.25 -12.71 -16.79
CA THR A 584 -0.72 -14.03 -17.16
C THR A 584 0.79 -13.96 -17.30
N THR A 585 1.47 -15.05 -16.92
CA THR A 585 2.93 -15.13 -17.00
C THR A 585 3.33 -16.38 -17.79
N LEU A 586 4.16 -16.19 -18.81
CA LEU A 586 4.81 -17.25 -19.55
C LEU A 586 6.16 -17.54 -18.92
N ASN A 587 6.54 -18.83 -18.80
CA ASN A 587 7.77 -19.27 -18.15
C ASN A 587 7.94 -18.71 -16.74
N ASP A 588 6.87 -18.65 -15.97
CA ASP A 588 6.92 -18.14 -14.60
C ASP A 588 7.91 -18.91 -13.73
N PHE A 589 8.46 -18.23 -12.72
CA PHE A 589 9.36 -18.85 -11.77
C PHE A 589 8.55 -19.48 -10.64
N ALA A 590 8.77 -20.76 -10.41
CA ALA A 590 8.15 -21.50 -9.32
C ALA A 590 9.18 -22.39 -8.62
N GLU A 591 8.83 -22.81 -7.42
CA GLU A 591 9.57 -23.81 -6.69
C GLU A 591 8.94 -25.18 -6.91
N GLU A 592 9.73 -26.14 -7.39
CA GLU A 592 9.44 -27.57 -7.34
C GLU A 592 9.76 -28.03 -5.92
N MET A 593 8.78 -28.57 -5.21
CA MET A 593 8.96 -29.09 -3.86
C MET A 593 8.97 -30.60 -3.84
N ARG A 594 9.97 -31.17 -3.19
CA ARG A 594 10.10 -32.61 -2.91
C ARG A 594 10.19 -32.83 -1.42
N LEU A 595 9.42 -33.76 -0.91
CA LEU A 595 9.39 -34.11 0.50
C LEU A 595 10.22 -35.35 0.78
N ASP A 596 11.27 -35.23 1.59
CA ASP A 596 11.91 -36.35 2.23
C ASP A 596 11.07 -36.84 3.42
N ARG A 597 10.53 -38.02 3.30
CA ARG A 597 9.63 -38.59 4.32
C ARG A 597 10.34 -39.05 5.57
N GLN A 598 11.64 -39.38 5.49
CA GLN A 598 12.39 -39.90 6.64
C GLN A 598 12.78 -38.76 7.59
N SER A 599 13.29 -37.65 7.04
CA SER A 599 13.72 -36.50 7.83
C SER A 599 12.58 -35.47 8.00
N GLY A 600 11.56 -35.50 7.13
CA GLY A 600 10.57 -34.46 7.01
C GLY A 600 11.08 -33.21 6.28
N ALA A 601 12.28 -33.23 5.72
CA ALA A 601 12.87 -32.10 5.01
C ALA A 601 12.16 -31.83 3.68
N ARG A 602 12.06 -30.57 3.33
CA ARG A 602 11.57 -30.09 2.03
C ARG A 602 12.74 -29.65 1.18
N HIS A 603 12.82 -30.20 -0.02
CA HIS A 603 13.79 -29.81 -1.02
C HIS A 603 13.10 -28.94 -2.07
N TYR A 604 13.55 -27.71 -2.20
CA TYR A 604 13.01 -26.75 -3.14
C TYR A 604 14.01 -26.49 -4.25
N ARG A 605 13.55 -26.61 -5.51
CA ARG A 605 14.32 -26.27 -6.69
C ARG A 605 13.58 -25.28 -7.56
N GLN A 606 14.27 -24.28 -8.06
CA GLN A 606 13.69 -23.29 -8.96
C GLN A 606 13.43 -23.88 -10.35
N VAL A 607 12.24 -23.68 -10.90
CA VAL A 607 11.83 -24.17 -12.23
C VAL A 607 10.99 -23.14 -12.96
N ASN A 608 10.91 -23.26 -14.30
CA ASN A 608 9.94 -22.51 -15.08
C ASN A 608 8.63 -23.29 -15.23
N ILE A 609 7.51 -22.62 -15.01
CA ILE A 609 6.18 -23.20 -15.21
C ILE A 609 5.30 -22.26 -16.05
N ASN A 610 4.23 -22.83 -16.60
CA ASN A 610 3.21 -22.09 -17.32
C ASN A 610 1.82 -22.34 -16.76
N GLY A 611 0.98 -21.29 -16.83
CA GLY A 611 -0.42 -21.40 -16.52
C GLY A 611 -0.83 -20.71 -15.22
N ASN A 612 0.04 -19.88 -14.63
CA ASN A 612 -0.32 -18.94 -13.58
C ASN A 612 -1.06 -17.77 -14.21
N ASN A 613 -2.32 -17.57 -13.77
CA ASN A 613 -3.20 -16.52 -14.26
C ASN A 613 -3.98 -15.93 -13.09
N SER A 614 -4.26 -14.65 -13.14
CA SER A 614 -5.15 -13.99 -12.19
C SER A 614 -6.05 -12.97 -12.87
N LEU A 615 -7.29 -12.87 -12.37
CA LEU A 615 -8.25 -11.84 -12.74
C LEU A 615 -8.76 -11.21 -11.45
N ASN A 616 -8.69 -9.89 -11.38
CA ASN A 616 -9.31 -9.11 -10.31
C ASN A 616 -10.25 -8.10 -10.95
N ALA A 617 -11.50 -8.07 -10.50
CA ALA A 617 -12.50 -7.12 -10.94
C ALA A 617 -13.12 -6.42 -9.74
N ASN A 618 -13.33 -5.11 -9.84
CA ASN A 618 -13.93 -4.30 -8.78
C ASN A 618 -15.05 -3.46 -9.37
N LEU A 619 -16.20 -3.43 -8.71
CA LEU A 619 -17.34 -2.58 -8.99
C LEU A 619 -17.58 -1.69 -7.79
N GLY A 620 -17.54 -0.39 -7.96
CA GLY A 620 -17.86 0.61 -6.95
C GLY A 620 -19.10 1.38 -7.35
N TRP A 621 -20.00 1.61 -6.39
CA TRP A 621 -21.12 2.51 -6.55
C TRP A 621 -21.25 3.35 -5.29
N ASN A 622 -21.32 4.68 -5.47
CA ASN A 622 -21.48 5.62 -4.38
C ASN A 622 -22.51 6.68 -4.78
N LYS A 623 -23.51 6.90 -3.91
CA LYS A 623 -24.56 7.89 -4.14
C LYS A 623 -24.92 8.62 -2.88
N GLN A 624 -24.97 9.94 -2.98
CA GLN A 624 -25.51 10.79 -1.92
C GLN A 624 -26.98 11.13 -2.20
N LEU A 625 -27.86 10.87 -1.25
CA LEU A 625 -29.29 11.14 -1.30
C LEU A 625 -29.67 11.97 -0.06
N GLY A 626 -29.56 13.30 -0.19
CA GLY A 626 -29.80 14.21 0.94
C GLY A 626 -28.80 14.00 2.08
N LEU A 627 -29.25 13.53 3.24
CA LEU A 627 -28.41 13.19 4.40
C LEU A 627 -27.84 11.77 4.36
N TRP A 628 -28.22 10.97 3.36
CA TRP A 628 -27.81 9.58 3.24
C TRP A 628 -26.69 9.42 2.25
N ASN A 629 -25.64 8.70 2.65
CA ASN A 629 -24.56 8.24 1.79
C ASN A 629 -24.68 6.73 1.62
N LEU A 630 -24.92 6.27 0.41
CA LEU A 630 -25.02 4.86 0.09
C LEU A 630 -23.80 4.43 -0.71
N GLY A 631 -23.20 3.33 -0.33
CA GLY A 631 -22.04 2.75 -1.01
C GLY A 631 -22.18 1.25 -1.20
N LEU A 632 -21.76 0.78 -2.35
CA LEU A 632 -21.59 -0.63 -2.66
C LEU A 632 -20.22 -0.80 -3.30
N ASP A 633 -19.35 -1.59 -2.66
CA ASP A 633 -18.09 -2.01 -3.23
C ASP A 633 -18.12 -3.54 -3.39
N MET A 634 -17.90 -4.01 -4.60
CA MET A 634 -17.80 -5.45 -4.89
C MET A 634 -16.45 -5.72 -5.52
N SER A 635 -15.73 -6.71 -5.03
CA SER A 635 -14.56 -7.24 -5.70
C SER A 635 -14.69 -8.73 -5.95
N MET A 636 -14.12 -9.18 -7.05
CA MET A 636 -14.03 -10.59 -7.43
C MET A 636 -12.59 -10.89 -7.84
N GLY A 637 -11.99 -11.87 -7.18
CA GLY A 637 -10.69 -12.42 -7.51
C GLY A 637 -10.81 -13.83 -8.06
N TRP A 638 -10.09 -14.12 -9.12
CA TRP A 638 -9.90 -15.46 -9.62
C TRP A 638 -8.42 -15.71 -9.87
N ARG A 639 -7.88 -16.78 -9.31
CA ARG A 639 -6.48 -17.17 -9.50
C ARG A 639 -6.37 -18.63 -9.88
N ARG A 640 -5.48 -18.91 -10.78
CA ARG A 640 -5.02 -20.25 -11.13
C ARG A 640 -3.53 -20.30 -10.86
N GLU A 641 -3.17 -21.09 -9.87
CA GLU A 641 -1.79 -21.27 -9.39
C GLU A 641 -1.35 -22.67 -9.74
N VAL A 642 -0.17 -22.77 -10.33
CA VAL A 642 0.45 -24.03 -10.70
C VAL A 642 1.69 -24.22 -9.86
N SER A 643 1.84 -25.39 -9.26
CA SER A 643 3.03 -25.82 -8.53
C SER A 643 3.45 -27.23 -8.96
N LEU A 644 4.67 -27.60 -8.62
CA LEU A 644 5.20 -28.94 -8.82
C LEU A 644 5.55 -29.52 -7.45
N ASN A 645 4.87 -30.58 -7.07
CA ASN A 645 5.02 -31.18 -5.75
C ASN A 645 5.14 -32.71 -5.88
N GLY A 646 6.01 -33.31 -5.07
CA GLY A 646 6.19 -34.76 -5.04
C GLY A 646 6.98 -35.23 -3.84
N ASP A 647 7.25 -36.54 -3.81
CA ASP A 647 8.20 -37.14 -2.89
C ASP A 647 9.62 -36.99 -3.42
N GLU A 648 10.61 -37.51 -2.70
CA GLU A 648 12.04 -37.43 -3.06
C GLU A 648 12.35 -38.03 -4.43
N ASP A 649 11.58 -39.04 -4.88
CA ASP A 649 11.70 -39.63 -6.20
C ASP A 649 11.22 -38.65 -7.29
N GLU A 650 12.07 -38.37 -8.27
CA GLU A 650 11.79 -37.48 -9.38
C GLU A 650 10.54 -37.86 -10.19
N ALA A 651 10.28 -39.15 -10.31
CA ALA A 651 9.08 -39.67 -10.98
C ALA A 651 7.77 -39.35 -10.23
N SER A 652 7.84 -39.01 -8.95
CA SER A 652 6.69 -38.67 -8.12
C SER A 652 6.22 -37.22 -8.30
N VAL A 653 7.07 -36.33 -8.85
CA VAL A 653 6.76 -34.91 -9.01
C VAL A 653 5.65 -34.71 -10.03
N LYS A 654 4.53 -34.17 -9.58
CA LYS A 654 3.34 -33.93 -10.42
C LYS A 654 2.92 -32.49 -10.38
N LYS A 655 2.29 -32.06 -11.46
CA LYS A 655 1.69 -30.72 -11.56
C LYS A 655 0.45 -30.65 -10.69
N SER A 656 0.46 -29.73 -9.75
CA SER A 656 -0.64 -29.37 -8.90
C SER A 656 -1.25 -28.03 -9.36
N VAL A 657 -2.55 -27.99 -9.56
CA VAL A 657 -3.27 -26.78 -9.98
C VAL A 657 -4.26 -26.41 -8.92
N THR A 658 -4.04 -25.28 -8.27
CA THR A 658 -4.98 -24.70 -7.33
C THR A 658 -5.76 -23.59 -8.02
N LYS A 659 -7.09 -23.68 -7.99
CA LYS A 659 -8.00 -22.62 -8.46
C LYS A 659 -8.63 -21.97 -7.24
N VAL A 660 -8.47 -20.67 -7.12
CA VAL A 660 -9.06 -19.86 -6.05
C VAL A 660 -10.05 -18.87 -6.66
N ARG A 661 -11.21 -18.76 -6.05
CA ARG A 661 -12.20 -17.73 -6.33
C ARG A 661 -12.51 -17.04 -5.01
N GLU A 662 -12.40 -15.74 -5.00
CA GLU A 662 -12.67 -14.93 -3.81
C GLU A 662 -13.55 -13.75 -4.19
N GLY A 663 -14.41 -13.37 -3.29
CA GLY A 663 -15.29 -12.23 -3.42
C GLY A 663 -15.19 -11.33 -2.20
N ASP A 664 -15.53 -10.07 -2.36
CA ASP A 664 -15.71 -9.12 -1.27
C ASP A 664 -16.90 -8.23 -1.64
N VAL A 665 -17.97 -8.30 -0.90
CA VAL A 665 -19.15 -7.46 -1.08
C VAL A 665 -19.29 -6.61 0.17
N PHE A 666 -19.08 -5.31 0.02
CA PHE A 666 -19.20 -4.33 1.09
C PHE A 666 -20.33 -3.35 0.80
N LEU A 667 -21.30 -3.30 1.69
CA LEU A 667 -22.41 -2.35 1.68
C LEU A 667 -22.19 -1.32 2.78
N LEU A 668 -22.37 -0.06 2.46
CA LEU A 668 -22.25 1.04 3.38
C LEU A 668 -23.50 1.91 3.32
N CYS A 669 -24.06 2.23 4.49
CA CYS A 669 -25.14 3.16 4.66
C CYS A 669 -24.72 4.20 5.70
N GLY A 670 -24.48 5.43 5.27
CA GLY A 670 -24.13 6.56 6.11
C GLY A 670 -25.30 7.54 6.27
N PHE A 671 -25.56 7.99 7.48
CA PHE A 671 -26.50 9.08 7.77
C PHE A 671 -25.75 10.24 8.41
N VAL A 672 -25.71 11.38 7.73
CA VAL A 672 -24.88 12.56 8.09
C VAL A 672 -25.77 13.76 8.39
N PRO A 673 -26.46 13.78 9.55
CA PRO A 673 -27.19 14.95 10.01
C PRO A 673 -26.24 16.05 10.49
N LYS A 674 -26.78 17.24 10.81
CA LYS A 674 -25.97 18.36 11.32
C LYS A 674 -25.25 18.03 12.63
N TRP A 675 -25.84 17.15 13.45
CA TRP A 675 -25.40 16.79 14.79
C TRP A 675 -24.52 15.53 14.83
N GLY A 676 -24.18 14.93 13.69
CA GLY A 676 -23.34 13.74 13.74
C GLY A 676 -23.06 13.06 12.40
N ASP A 677 -22.55 11.86 12.51
CA ASP A 677 -22.29 10.92 11.42
C ASP A 677 -22.52 9.52 11.96
N ILE A 678 -23.41 8.76 11.35
CA ILE A 678 -23.69 7.37 11.70
C ILE A 678 -23.51 6.53 10.45
N THR A 679 -22.63 5.57 10.51
CA THR A 679 -22.31 4.68 9.38
C THR A 679 -22.51 3.23 9.77
N LEU A 680 -23.31 2.53 9.00
CA LEU A 680 -23.48 1.07 9.05
C LEU A 680 -22.74 0.45 7.88
N GLY A 681 -21.86 -0.50 8.15
CA GLY A 681 -21.13 -1.27 7.15
C GLY A 681 -21.38 -2.74 7.32
N THR A 682 -21.67 -3.45 6.23
CA THR A 682 -21.71 -4.92 6.22
C THR A 682 -20.83 -5.45 5.10
N ARG A 683 -20.10 -6.51 5.38
CA ARG A 683 -19.18 -7.13 4.42
C ARG A 683 -19.37 -8.64 4.41
N TRP A 684 -19.32 -9.20 3.24
CA TRP A 684 -19.31 -10.64 3.01
C TRP A 684 -18.15 -11.01 2.10
N GLN A 685 -17.28 -11.90 2.56
CA GLN A 685 -16.06 -12.33 1.86
C GLN A 685 -16.10 -13.86 1.64
N PRO A 686 -16.72 -14.34 0.55
CA PRO A 686 -16.65 -15.74 0.16
C PRO A 686 -15.29 -16.10 -0.45
N ARG A 687 -14.80 -17.29 -0.11
CA ARG A 687 -13.59 -17.86 -0.69
C ARG A 687 -13.77 -19.33 -1.01
N PHE A 688 -13.53 -19.71 -2.24
CA PHE A 688 -13.60 -21.08 -2.75
C PHE A 688 -12.25 -21.47 -3.33
N SER A 689 -11.73 -22.60 -2.91
CA SER A 689 -10.46 -23.13 -3.38
C SER A 689 -10.58 -24.62 -3.72
N HIS A 690 -9.95 -25.02 -4.83
CA HIS A 690 -9.92 -26.41 -5.26
C HIS A 690 -8.54 -26.75 -5.81
N ASN A 691 -7.93 -27.83 -5.32
CA ASN A 691 -6.66 -28.35 -5.81
C ASN A 691 -6.89 -29.61 -6.65
N SER A 692 -6.29 -29.64 -7.85
CA SER A 692 -6.48 -30.76 -8.79
C SER A 692 -5.74 -32.04 -8.42
N GLN A 693 -4.66 -31.92 -7.65
CA GLN A 693 -3.81 -33.05 -7.28
C GLN A 693 -4.34 -33.76 -6.04
N THR A 694 -4.66 -33.01 -4.99
CA THR A 694 -5.18 -33.55 -3.72
C THR A 694 -6.69 -33.72 -3.72
N GLN A 695 -7.41 -33.20 -4.74
CA GLN A 695 -8.87 -33.15 -4.82
C GLN A 695 -9.53 -32.43 -3.65
N THR A 696 -8.76 -31.67 -2.89
CA THR A 696 -9.22 -30.90 -1.75
C THR A 696 -10.08 -29.72 -2.19
N ARG A 697 -11.21 -29.51 -1.51
CA ARG A 697 -12.09 -28.34 -1.70
C ARG A 697 -12.26 -27.63 -0.38
N VAL A 698 -12.08 -26.32 -0.40
CA VAL A 698 -12.24 -25.45 0.77
C VAL A 698 -13.22 -24.33 0.41
N GLN A 699 -14.18 -24.10 1.30
CA GLN A 699 -15.19 -23.05 1.17
C GLN A 699 -15.25 -22.29 2.49
N ASN A 700 -14.97 -20.98 2.45
CA ASN A 700 -15.02 -20.11 3.61
C ASN A 700 -15.90 -18.90 3.30
N HIS A 701 -16.60 -18.43 4.31
CA HIS A 701 -17.45 -17.24 4.26
C HIS A 701 -17.18 -16.42 5.51
N ASP A 702 -16.58 -15.25 5.32
CA ASP A 702 -16.34 -14.29 6.38
C ASP A 702 -17.40 -13.20 6.29
N PHE A 703 -18.06 -12.90 7.39
CA PHE A 703 -19.04 -11.84 7.49
C PHE A 703 -18.57 -10.82 8.52
N SER A 704 -18.73 -9.55 8.22
CA SER A 704 -18.58 -8.52 9.24
C SER A 704 -19.71 -7.52 9.19
N LEU A 705 -20.12 -7.08 10.36
CA LEU A 705 -21.05 -5.99 10.57
C LEU A 705 -20.33 -4.95 11.41
N SER A 706 -20.38 -3.70 10.99
CA SER A 706 -19.77 -2.58 11.73
C SER A 706 -20.74 -1.42 11.85
N VAL A 707 -20.74 -0.79 13.00
CA VAL A 707 -21.45 0.46 13.28
C VAL A 707 -20.45 1.47 13.78
N ASN A 708 -20.35 2.59 13.09
CA ASN A 708 -19.53 3.73 13.51
C ASN A 708 -20.46 4.90 13.71
N ALA A 709 -20.43 5.53 14.87
CA ALA A 709 -21.22 6.71 15.12
C ALA A 709 -20.37 7.79 15.81
N MET A 710 -20.55 9.01 15.35
CA MET A 710 -20.01 10.22 15.96
C MET A 710 -21.17 11.19 16.14
N VAL A 711 -21.41 11.58 17.38
CA VAL A 711 -22.57 12.41 17.76
C VAL A 711 -22.10 13.63 18.52
N ASP A 712 -22.43 14.80 17.99
CA ASP A 712 -22.23 16.08 18.68
C ASP A 712 -23.32 16.24 19.75
N LEU A 713 -22.92 16.28 21.00
CA LEU A 713 -23.79 16.47 22.17
C LEU A 713 -23.76 17.93 22.63
N PRO A 714 -24.74 18.36 23.45
CA PRO A 714 -24.70 19.66 24.11
C PRO A 714 -23.41 19.86 24.92
N PHE A 715 -23.08 21.11 25.25
CA PHE A 715 -21.87 21.49 26.03
C PHE A 715 -20.53 21.17 25.37
N ASP A 716 -20.50 21.13 24.02
CA ASP A 716 -19.29 20.80 23.24
C ASP A 716 -18.70 19.41 23.52
N LEU A 717 -19.57 18.48 23.90
CA LEU A 717 -19.24 17.08 24.00
C LEU A 717 -19.41 16.39 22.64
N GLU A 718 -18.58 15.39 22.37
CA GLU A 718 -18.65 14.52 21.22
C GLU A 718 -18.52 13.07 21.66
N LEU A 719 -19.53 12.28 21.36
CA LEU A 719 -19.51 10.84 21.60
C LEU A 719 -19.13 10.14 20.30
N SER A 720 -18.05 9.35 20.32
CA SER A 720 -17.69 8.45 19.23
C SER A 720 -17.76 7.01 19.70
N THR A 721 -18.34 6.16 18.88
CA THR A 721 -18.35 4.71 19.13
C THR A 721 -18.16 3.94 17.84
N ASP A 722 -17.41 2.85 17.91
CA ASP A 722 -17.29 1.86 16.85
C ASP A 722 -17.50 0.46 17.43
N ALA A 723 -18.43 -0.27 16.86
CA ALA A 723 -18.71 -1.66 17.18
C ALA A 723 -18.61 -2.51 15.94
N SER A 724 -17.98 -3.66 16.03
CA SER A 724 -17.87 -4.60 14.92
C SER A 724 -17.99 -6.04 15.38
N CYS A 725 -18.61 -6.82 14.52
CA CYS A 725 -18.78 -8.27 14.68
C CYS A 725 -18.16 -8.94 13.46
N TYR A 726 -17.31 -9.92 13.69
CA TYR A 726 -16.68 -10.75 12.65
C TYR A 726 -17.10 -12.18 12.87
N LEU A 727 -17.67 -12.80 11.84
CA LEU A 727 -18.17 -14.16 11.87
C LEU A 727 -17.47 -14.98 10.79
N HIS A 728 -16.86 -16.09 11.17
CA HIS A 728 -16.18 -17.01 10.26
C HIS A 728 -17.00 -18.29 10.09
N ARG A 729 -17.31 -18.66 8.85
CA ARG A 729 -18.08 -19.86 8.52
C ARG A 729 -17.42 -20.60 7.36
N GLY A 730 -17.45 -21.93 7.41
CA GLY A 730 -16.99 -22.77 6.29
C GLY A 730 -16.16 -23.98 6.70
N THR A 731 -15.39 -24.49 5.76
CA THR A 731 -14.51 -25.64 5.95
C THR A 731 -13.35 -25.24 6.85
N MET A 732 -13.08 -26.00 7.91
CA MET A 732 -11.97 -25.79 8.86
C MET A 732 -12.06 -24.48 9.69
N THR A 733 -13.25 -23.92 9.83
CA THR A 733 -13.50 -22.82 10.74
C THR A 733 -14.18 -23.33 12.00
N SER A 734 -13.72 -22.90 13.18
CA SER A 734 -14.43 -23.07 14.43
C SER A 734 -15.16 -21.77 14.80
N SER A 735 -16.26 -21.89 15.53
CA SER A 735 -17.00 -20.74 16.08
C SER A 735 -16.14 -19.88 17.04
N ASP A 736 -15.05 -20.44 17.54
CA ASP A 736 -14.13 -19.74 18.46
C ASP A 736 -13.37 -18.59 17.78
N ALA A 737 -13.42 -18.49 16.44
CA ALA A 737 -12.86 -17.37 15.68
C ALA A 737 -13.81 -16.16 15.56
N ASP A 738 -15.06 -16.27 16.01
CA ASP A 738 -16.01 -15.15 16.00
C ASP A 738 -15.54 -14.06 16.98
N GLN A 739 -15.52 -12.81 16.51
CA GLN A 739 -14.97 -11.69 17.26
C GLN A 739 -15.97 -10.55 17.36
N TRP A 740 -16.16 -10.03 18.55
CA TRP A 740 -16.98 -8.86 18.85
C TRP A 740 -16.08 -7.80 19.46
N LEU A 741 -15.99 -6.65 18.80
CA LEU A 741 -15.19 -5.52 19.26
C LEU A 741 -16.12 -4.33 19.48
N TRP A 742 -15.90 -3.61 20.58
CA TRP A 742 -16.61 -2.37 20.85
C TRP A 742 -15.66 -1.38 21.51
N ASN A 743 -15.53 -0.21 20.88
CA ASN A 743 -14.76 0.91 21.38
C ASN A 743 -15.67 2.13 21.52
N MET A 744 -15.38 2.98 22.50
CA MET A 744 -16.15 4.21 22.74
C MET A 744 -15.21 5.31 23.23
N SER A 745 -15.49 6.54 22.86
CA SER A 745 -14.79 7.70 23.38
C SER A 745 -15.75 8.87 23.59
N LEU A 746 -15.50 9.64 24.66
CA LEU A 746 -16.19 10.88 24.96
C LEU A 746 -15.15 12.00 24.96
N ALA A 747 -15.29 12.97 24.08
CA ALA A 747 -14.43 14.13 23.95
C ALA A 747 -15.16 15.40 24.38
N TRP A 748 -14.53 16.22 25.21
CA TRP A 748 -15.00 17.52 25.65
C TRP A 748 -14.08 18.60 25.16
N SER A 749 -14.59 19.49 24.29
CA SER A 749 -13.84 20.62 23.76
C SER A 749 -14.17 21.90 24.55
N PHE A 750 -13.16 22.50 25.14
CA PHE A 750 -13.31 23.67 26.01
C PHE A 750 -12.36 24.81 25.60
N LEU A 751 -12.35 25.94 26.35
CA LEU A 751 -11.78 27.22 26.00
C LEU A 751 -12.57 27.97 24.91
N ARG A 752 -12.37 29.30 24.80
CA ARG A 752 -13.17 30.18 23.93
C ARG A 752 -13.15 29.79 22.45
N ALA A 753 -12.02 29.33 21.95
CA ALA A 753 -11.86 28.91 20.56
C ALA A 753 -11.88 27.38 20.37
N LYS A 754 -12.31 26.61 21.39
CA LYS A 754 -12.31 25.14 21.39
C LYS A 754 -10.92 24.52 21.14
N GLN A 755 -9.89 25.18 21.64
CA GLN A 755 -8.49 24.83 21.43
C GLN A 755 -8.03 23.61 22.24
N ALA A 756 -8.66 23.37 23.38
CA ALA A 756 -8.34 22.24 24.24
C ALA A 756 -9.44 21.19 24.17
N THR A 757 -9.05 19.93 24.08
CA THR A 757 -9.97 18.78 24.09
C THR A 757 -9.46 17.75 25.07
N LEU A 758 -10.33 17.33 25.98
CA LEU A 758 -10.11 16.20 26.89
C LEU A 758 -10.93 15.02 26.36
N THR A 759 -10.29 13.88 26.14
CA THR A 759 -10.97 12.68 25.60
C THR A 759 -10.74 11.51 26.54
N LEU A 760 -11.82 10.86 26.93
CA LEU A 760 -11.79 9.56 27.61
C LEU A 760 -12.16 8.49 26.57
N SER A 761 -11.26 7.53 26.34
CA SER A 761 -11.48 6.46 25.38
C SER A 761 -11.41 5.10 26.09
N TRP A 762 -12.36 4.23 25.79
CA TRP A 762 -12.36 2.84 26.22
C TRP A 762 -12.29 1.93 24.99
N ASN A 763 -11.19 1.22 24.86
CA ASN A 763 -10.93 0.31 23.75
C ASN A 763 -11.22 -1.12 24.17
N ASP A 764 -11.84 -1.90 23.28
CA ASP A 764 -12.25 -3.29 23.51
C ASP A 764 -13.04 -3.45 24.82
N ILE A 765 -14.16 -2.73 24.92
CA ILE A 765 -15.04 -2.74 26.11
C ILE A 765 -15.47 -4.16 26.49
N LEU A 766 -15.68 -5.03 25.50
CA LEU A 766 -16.08 -6.41 25.69
C LEU A 766 -14.94 -7.33 26.11
N ASN A 767 -13.70 -6.85 26.08
CA ASN A 767 -12.47 -7.60 26.36
C ASN A 767 -12.34 -8.91 25.57
N ARG A 768 -12.80 -8.87 24.29
CA ARG A 768 -12.88 -10.04 23.41
C ARG A 768 -11.96 -9.98 22.21
N ARG A 769 -11.07 -9.00 22.15
CA ARG A 769 -10.08 -8.93 21.06
C ARG A 769 -9.20 -10.19 21.08
N GLN A 770 -9.10 -10.82 19.91
CA GLN A 770 -8.24 -11.97 19.69
C GLN A 770 -7.38 -11.71 18.45
N SER A 771 -6.18 -12.26 18.43
CA SER A 771 -5.34 -12.26 17.23
C SER A 771 -5.13 -13.69 16.77
N LEU A 772 -6.20 -14.33 16.40
CA LEU A 772 -6.18 -15.62 15.74
C LEU A 772 -6.38 -15.36 14.25
N GLU A 773 -5.32 -15.51 13.49
CA GLU A 773 -5.34 -15.39 12.04
C GLU A 773 -5.38 -16.78 11.42
N ARG A 774 -6.38 -17.04 10.61
CA ARG A 774 -6.58 -18.33 9.93
C ARG A 774 -6.59 -18.13 8.43
N SER A 775 -5.93 -19.03 7.73
CA SER A 775 -5.96 -19.10 6.28
C SER A 775 -6.14 -20.54 5.86
N ALA A 776 -7.14 -20.79 5.04
CA ALA A 776 -7.41 -22.13 4.49
C ALA A 776 -7.49 -22.03 2.97
N SER A 777 -6.83 -22.96 2.30
CA SER A 777 -6.88 -23.16 0.86
C SER A 777 -6.89 -24.65 0.53
N ALA A 778 -7.14 -25.00 -0.72
CA ALA A 778 -7.09 -26.40 -1.13
C ALA A 778 -5.67 -27.01 -1.11
N SER A 779 -4.61 -26.20 -0.93
CA SER A 779 -3.23 -26.65 -0.77
C SER A 779 -2.81 -26.78 0.69
N GLY A 780 -3.53 -26.15 1.63
CA GLY A 780 -3.16 -26.21 3.03
C GLY A 780 -4.03 -25.33 3.92
N PHE A 781 -3.77 -25.43 5.21
CA PHE A 781 -4.38 -24.66 6.29
C PHE A 781 -3.27 -24.04 7.13
N SER A 782 -3.48 -22.83 7.62
CA SER A 782 -2.61 -22.22 8.62
C SER A 782 -3.39 -21.44 9.65
N GLU A 783 -2.91 -21.52 10.88
CA GLU A 783 -3.43 -20.79 12.01
C GLU A 783 -2.26 -20.14 12.74
N THR A 784 -2.36 -18.84 13.01
CA THR A 784 -1.35 -18.10 13.76
C THR A 784 -2.03 -17.37 14.89
N TYR A 785 -1.55 -17.61 16.10
CA TYR A 785 -1.98 -16.89 17.29
C TYR A 785 -0.88 -15.94 17.76
N ARG A 786 -1.27 -14.69 18.04
CA ARG A 786 -0.40 -13.67 18.64
C ARG A 786 -1.14 -12.99 19.77
N PRO A 787 -0.54 -12.80 20.94
CA PRO A 787 -1.15 -12.03 22.01
C PRO A 787 -1.45 -10.61 21.53
N VAL A 788 -2.63 -10.09 21.85
CA VAL A 788 -3.06 -8.72 21.49
C VAL A 788 -3.36 -7.91 22.73
N ILE A 789 -3.28 -6.59 22.60
CA ILE A 789 -3.73 -5.67 23.62
C ILE A 789 -5.26 -5.80 23.74
N LYS A 790 -5.71 -6.28 24.90
CA LYS A 790 -7.13 -6.37 25.26
C LYS A 790 -7.61 -5.05 25.88
N SER A 791 -8.78 -5.06 26.49
CA SER A 791 -9.46 -3.89 27.04
C SER A 791 -8.54 -2.93 27.80
N TYR A 792 -8.55 -1.66 27.44
CA TYR A 792 -7.82 -0.59 28.12
C TYR A 792 -8.54 0.76 27.98
N VAL A 793 -8.28 1.65 28.94
CA VAL A 793 -8.83 3.01 28.99
C VAL A 793 -7.70 4.01 28.81
N LEU A 794 -7.94 5.06 28.02
CA LEU A 794 -7.01 6.16 27.80
C LEU A 794 -7.67 7.49 28.15
N LEU A 795 -6.93 8.36 28.82
CA LEU A 795 -7.24 9.76 28.97
C LEU A 795 -6.29 10.57 28.09
N SER A 796 -6.85 11.33 27.16
CA SER A 796 -6.11 12.14 26.20
C SER A 796 -6.39 13.63 26.43
N PHE A 797 -5.34 14.42 26.50
CA PHE A 797 -5.42 15.87 26.42
C PHE A 797 -4.79 16.33 25.12
N SER A 798 -5.54 17.05 24.30
CA SER A 798 -5.02 17.67 23.08
C SER A 798 -5.20 19.18 23.12
N TYR A 799 -4.19 19.91 22.65
CA TYR A 799 -4.19 21.36 22.61
C TYR A 799 -3.75 21.86 21.24
N GLN A 800 -4.62 22.64 20.60
CA GLN A 800 -4.39 23.19 19.27
C GLN A 800 -4.29 24.71 19.34
N LEU A 801 -3.15 25.26 18.94
CA LEU A 801 -2.92 26.70 18.83
C LEU A 801 -2.76 27.09 17.37
N ASN A 802 -3.45 28.17 17.00
CA ASN A 802 -3.37 28.76 15.66
C ASN A 802 -3.01 30.25 15.83
N PHE A 803 -1.72 30.57 15.70
CA PHE A 803 -1.24 31.94 15.68
C PHE A 803 -1.41 32.50 14.27
N LYS A 804 -2.50 33.21 14.04
CA LYS A 804 -2.75 33.93 12.79
C LYS A 804 -1.94 35.25 12.81
N LYS A 805 -1.38 35.65 11.68
CA LYS A 805 -0.77 36.98 11.55
C LYS A 805 -1.89 38.04 11.71
N LYS A 806 -1.76 38.94 12.69
CA LYS A 806 -2.65 40.10 12.78
C LYS A 806 -2.54 40.89 11.49
N GLU A 807 -3.64 41.13 10.80
CA GLU A 807 -3.66 42.13 9.75
C GLU A 807 -3.19 43.46 10.37
N ALA A 808 -2.12 44.03 9.79
CA ALA A 808 -1.76 45.42 10.09
C ALA A 808 -2.93 46.27 9.63
N LYS A 809 -3.66 46.85 10.60
CA LYS A 809 -4.72 47.84 10.35
C LYS A 809 -4.16 49.05 9.61
#